data_563ea22400461d0e46e81af9ff4b1d5b
#
_entry.id   563ea22400461d0e46e81af9ff4b1d5b
#
_cell.length_a   1.000
_cell.length_b   1.000
_cell.length_c   1.000
_cell.angle_alpha   90.00
_cell.angle_beta   90.00
_cell.angle_gamma   90.00
#
_symmetry.space_group_name_H-M   'P 1'
#
loop_
_entity.id
_entity.type
_entity.pdbx_description
1 polymer ?
#
loop_
_entity_poly.entity_id
_entity_poly.type
_entity_poly.pdbx_seq_one_letter_code
_entity_poly.pdbx_strand_id
1 'polypeptide(L)'
;VTRLLGCFLGVTIAVWGTGHVETDTFATEITPTRDVPPSPHTIPADQLFELKIRPLLVARCHACHGEKKSHGNLRLTRREELLQGGDSGAVVVPGEPDASLLIEAIEQHGELKMPPNGKLADAEIAAVKRWISEGALWPEASDTEPHRRTGATHWSFRPLVLVPVPQISSSADDVNTPVDAFVIAKLEERGLSLTPVAGLVALLRRVSIDVTGLPPSPEVIDEFLRDPGADAYERFVDRLLATPTFGECWGRHWLDLSGYVDTLGYDVNIAQFIRTDNKWLFRDYVVRAFNADKPFNEFISEQLAGDEISDWRIAEKYTTATLEPLIATGYLRNAEDRTDEGISPVLKRYEVLYDTLQIFGSNFLGLSLQCARCHDHKFEPVTQEDYYRLMAVFTPAFNPDRWKSPQTRPLPDVPESEKVVIDEHNKTLEGQIAKLKERGDALKQPYSERVLETRLAALPEPIRADTKKALEIPKEQRDEIQLYLAKKFESLLKFTLEDAAPFLTSADQNEKTEIAEATATLHNGRRRYGLVQAIYDVGDPPATHVLNRGDHESPERQVEPGFVEALSNSQIAEWMPSKPVSGVTSGRRTALARWITDPQSSASALAVRLLVNRLWGQLTGRGIVATRDNFGVTGTPPTHPELLEWLSYEFVRGGWKIKPLLRTILLSRTYRQATYRHEPNDAKGSFMAHPGREIVDPEIEDPGNEL
;
A
#
# COMPACT_ATOMS: atom_id res chain seq x y z
N VAL A 1 -9.15 29.39 30.33
CA VAL A 1 -9.57 30.77 30.22
C VAL A 1 -9.80 31.12 28.78
N THR A 2 -11.01 31.59 28.55
CA THR A 2 -11.52 32.43 27.46
C THR A 2 -12.12 31.74 26.25
N ARG A 3 -13.45 31.83 26.24
CA ARG A 3 -14.41 31.61 25.15
C ARG A 3 -14.10 32.46 23.92
N LEU A 4 -14.48 31.96 22.75
CA LEU A 4 -15.03 32.79 21.67
C LEU A 4 -16.15 32.07 20.94
N LEU A 5 -17.26 32.78 20.84
CA LEU A 5 -18.54 32.43 20.23
C LEU A 5 -18.45 32.32 18.70
N GLY A 6 -19.41 31.57 18.14
CA GLY A 6 -19.64 31.43 16.72
C GLY A 6 -20.24 32.66 16.04
N CYS A 7 -20.13 32.63 14.71
CA CYS A 7 -20.98 33.37 13.79
C CYS A 7 -21.46 32.42 12.68
N PHE A 8 -22.75 32.13 12.69
CA PHE A 8 -23.48 31.60 11.54
C PHE A 8 -23.76 32.76 10.57
N LEU A 9 -23.37 32.64 9.33
CA LEU A 9 -23.85 33.48 8.22
C LEU A 9 -24.67 32.58 7.30
N GLY A 10 -25.98 32.80 7.34
CA GLY A 10 -26.93 32.24 6.40
C GLY A 10 -26.81 32.91 5.04
N VAL A 11 -26.74 32.12 3.99
CA VAL A 11 -26.90 32.60 2.60
C VAL A 11 -28.30 32.21 2.13
N THR A 12 -29.12 33.22 1.95
CA THR A 12 -30.46 33.13 1.35
C THR A 12 -30.30 33.04 -0.17
N ILE A 13 -30.76 31.96 -0.81
CA ILE A 13 -30.87 31.86 -2.27
C ILE A 13 -32.25 32.30 -2.66
N ALA A 14 -32.30 33.37 -3.44
CA ALA A 14 -33.51 33.86 -4.08
C ALA A 14 -33.81 33.07 -5.35
N VAL A 15 -35.02 32.53 -5.44
CA VAL A 15 -35.58 31.89 -6.63
C VAL A 15 -36.25 32.98 -7.50
N TRP A 16 -35.84 33.07 -8.76
CA TRP A 16 -36.58 33.76 -9.82
C TRP A 16 -36.45 32.95 -11.09
N GLY A 17 -37.54 32.51 -11.60
CA GLY A 17 -38.21 32.97 -12.82
C GLY A 17 -38.30 31.85 -13.83
N THR A 18 -39.52 31.36 -14.02
CA THR A 18 -40.00 30.45 -15.08
C THR A 18 -39.87 31.05 -16.46
N GLY A 19 -39.19 30.35 -17.37
CA GLY A 19 -39.24 30.59 -18.80
C GLY A 19 -39.53 29.27 -19.52
N HIS A 20 -40.73 29.19 -20.12
CA HIS A 20 -41.10 28.11 -21.04
C HIS A 20 -40.23 28.19 -22.31
N VAL A 21 -39.61 27.10 -22.70
CA VAL A 21 -39.08 26.90 -24.04
C VAL A 21 -39.75 25.66 -24.61
N GLU A 22 -40.47 25.88 -25.70
CA GLU A 22 -41.11 24.88 -26.56
C GLU A 22 -40.03 23.96 -27.17
N THR A 23 -40.22 22.66 -27.03
CA THR A 23 -39.36 21.64 -27.66
C THR A 23 -40.02 21.20 -28.96
N ASP A 24 -39.44 21.64 -30.07
CA ASP A 24 -39.75 21.07 -31.41
C ASP A 24 -39.04 19.70 -31.52
N THR A 25 -39.87 18.68 -31.68
CA THR A 25 -39.43 17.31 -31.96
C THR A 25 -39.10 17.13 -33.42
N PHE A 26 -37.83 17.04 -33.78
CA PHE A 26 -37.40 16.44 -35.04
C PHE A 26 -36.90 15.00 -34.76
N ALA A 27 -37.77 14.05 -35.14
CA ALA A 27 -37.38 12.65 -35.25
C ALA A 27 -36.66 12.45 -36.58
N THR A 28 -35.36 12.24 -36.55
CA THR A 28 -34.58 11.71 -37.68
C THR A 28 -34.21 10.26 -37.39
N GLU A 29 -34.74 9.34 -38.20
CA GLU A 29 -34.35 7.93 -38.24
C GLU A 29 -32.85 7.83 -38.55
N ILE A 30 -32.09 7.26 -37.63
CA ILE A 30 -30.68 6.87 -37.84
C ILE A 30 -30.62 5.37 -38.05
N THR A 31 -30.36 4.99 -39.29
CA THR A 31 -30.00 3.63 -39.73
C THR A 31 -28.69 3.23 -39.08
N PRO A 32 -28.56 2.00 -38.54
CA PRO A 32 -27.30 1.54 -37.92
C PRO A 32 -26.43 0.90 -38.98
N THR A 33 -25.36 1.56 -39.41
CA THR A 33 -24.19 0.88 -40.00
C THR A 33 -22.97 1.75 -39.81
N ARG A 34 -22.19 1.42 -38.80
CA ARG A 34 -20.72 1.54 -38.81
C ARG A 34 -20.18 0.68 -37.68
N ASP A 35 -19.40 -0.32 -38.06
CA ASP A 35 -18.51 -1.04 -37.13
C ASP A 35 -17.61 -0.03 -36.44
N VAL A 36 -17.86 0.21 -35.16
CA VAL A 36 -16.98 0.97 -34.29
C VAL A 36 -15.91 -0.02 -33.84
N PRO A 37 -14.63 0.22 -34.12
CA PRO A 37 -13.58 -0.63 -33.60
C PRO A 37 -13.61 -0.59 -32.04
N PRO A 38 -13.35 -1.71 -31.37
CA PRO A 38 -13.40 -1.78 -29.91
C PRO A 38 -12.40 -0.80 -29.29
N SER A 39 -12.82 -0.12 -28.23
CA SER A 39 -12.02 0.81 -27.43
C SER A 39 -10.70 0.15 -26.98
N PRO A 40 -9.55 0.84 -27.04
CA PRO A 40 -8.23 0.25 -26.79
C PRO A 40 -7.96 -0.18 -25.32
N HIS A 41 -8.93 -0.08 -24.41
CA HIS A 41 -8.83 -0.53 -23.01
C HIS A 41 -9.69 -1.76 -22.69
N THR A 42 -10.26 -2.42 -23.70
CA THR A 42 -11.09 -3.59 -23.46
C THR A 42 -10.19 -4.82 -23.31
N ILE A 43 -10.17 -5.44 -22.10
CA ILE A 43 -9.50 -6.72 -21.88
C ILE A 43 -9.93 -7.69 -22.97
N PRO A 44 -9.02 -8.33 -23.74
CA PRO A 44 -9.38 -9.32 -24.75
C PRO A 44 -10.23 -10.46 -24.17
N ALA A 45 -11.14 -11.04 -24.97
CA ALA A 45 -12.06 -12.09 -24.52
C ALA A 45 -11.35 -13.30 -23.92
N ASP A 46 -10.22 -13.68 -24.47
CA ASP A 46 -9.37 -14.78 -24.03
C ASP A 46 -8.68 -14.51 -22.68
N GLN A 47 -8.50 -13.23 -22.32
CA GLN A 47 -7.88 -12.81 -21.06
C GLN A 47 -8.91 -12.48 -19.97
N LEU A 48 -10.15 -12.14 -20.36
CA LEU A 48 -11.20 -11.73 -19.42
C LEU A 48 -11.47 -12.78 -18.35
N PHE A 49 -11.50 -14.07 -18.76
CA PHE A 49 -11.76 -15.16 -17.83
C PHE A 49 -10.68 -15.23 -16.74
N GLU A 50 -9.41 -15.24 -17.11
CA GLU A 50 -8.31 -15.41 -16.15
C GLU A 50 -8.09 -14.17 -15.26
N LEU A 51 -8.27 -12.96 -15.83
CA LEU A 51 -8.00 -11.71 -15.10
C LEU A 51 -9.17 -11.28 -14.19
N LYS A 52 -10.41 -11.66 -14.52
CA LYS A 52 -11.59 -11.17 -13.78
C LYS A 52 -12.50 -12.29 -13.30
N ILE A 53 -12.83 -13.27 -14.16
CA ILE A 53 -13.87 -14.24 -13.84
C ILE A 53 -13.37 -15.34 -12.92
N ARG A 54 -12.25 -16.00 -13.23
CA ARG A 54 -11.72 -17.06 -12.37
C ARG A 54 -11.41 -16.58 -10.95
N PRO A 55 -10.73 -15.43 -10.73
CA PRO A 55 -10.52 -14.92 -9.38
C PRO A 55 -11.83 -14.65 -8.62
N LEU A 56 -12.85 -14.13 -9.32
CA LEU A 56 -14.16 -13.87 -8.74
C LEU A 56 -14.85 -15.17 -8.31
N LEU A 57 -14.86 -16.20 -9.19
CA LEU A 57 -15.44 -17.51 -8.87
C LEU A 57 -14.76 -18.14 -7.65
N VAL A 58 -13.43 -18.10 -7.61
CA VAL A 58 -12.66 -18.65 -6.48
C VAL A 58 -12.98 -17.90 -5.18
N ALA A 59 -12.96 -16.56 -5.21
CA ALA A 59 -13.13 -15.75 -4.01
C ALA A 59 -14.56 -15.73 -3.47
N ARG A 60 -15.58 -15.82 -4.34
CA ARG A 60 -16.98 -15.58 -3.98
C ARG A 60 -17.91 -16.80 -4.08
N CYS A 61 -17.54 -17.79 -4.89
CA CYS A 61 -18.45 -18.90 -5.24
C CYS A 61 -17.96 -20.28 -4.78
N HIS A 62 -16.65 -20.58 -4.89
CA HIS A 62 -16.11 -21.93 -4.65
C HIS A 62 -16.21 -22.39 -3.20
N ALA A 63 -16.35 -21.49 -2.23
CA ALA A 63 -16.59 -21.87 -0.82
C ALA A 63 -17.87 -22.73 -0.63
N CYS A 64 -18.87 -22.54 -1.53
CA CYS A 64 -20.15 -23.27 -1.51
C CYS A 64 -20.35 -24.14 -2.75
N HIS A 65 -19.78 -23.74 -3.92
CA HIS A 65 -19.95 -24.40 -5.22
C HIS A 65 -18.60 -24.89 -5.76
N GLY A 66 -17.74 -25.43 -4.91
CA GLY A 66 -16.41 -25.97 -5.22
C GLY A 66 -16.36 -27.49 -5.26
N GLU A 67 -15.15 -28.06 -5.20
CA GLU A 67 -14.96 -29.52 -5.22
C GLU A 67 -15.42 -30.20 -3.92
N LYS A 68 -15.19 -29.55 -2.77
CA LYS A 68 -15.53 -30.12 -1.47
C LYS A 68 -17.01 -29.92 -1.08
N LYS A 69 -17.65 -28.88 -1.63
CA LYS A 69 -19.05 -28.54 -1.38
C LYS A 69 -19.72 -28.22 -2.70
N SER A 70 -20.90 -28.78 -2.93
CA SER A 70 -21.72 -28.56 -4.13
C SER A 70 -23.15 -28.28 -3.74
N HIS A 71 -23.40 -27.13 -3.11
CA HIS A 71 -24.77 -26.76 -2.70
C HIS A 71 -25.67 -26.67 -3.93
N GLY A 72 -26.85 -27.30 -3.85
CA GLY A 72 -27.75 -27.42 -5.00
C GLY A 72 -27.16 -28.26 -6.17
N ASN A 73 -26.28 -29.20 -5.87
CA ASN A 73 -25.54 -30.01 -6.85
C ASN A 73 -24.78 -29.20 -7.91
N LEU A 74 -24.61 -27.89 -7.66
CA LEU A 74 -23.89 -26.99 -8.56
C LEU A 74 -22.41 -26.92 -8.21
N ARG A 75 -21.57 -27.13 -9.24
CA ARG A 75 -20.12 -26.87 -9.19
C ARG A 75 -19.72 -25.83 -10.22
N LEU A 76 -18.88 -24.90 -9.80
CA LEU A 76 -18.37 -23.80 -10.64
C LEU A 76 -16.85 -23.91 -10.81
N THR A 77 -16.33 -25.14 -10.87
CA THR A 77 -14.89 -25.43 -10.89
C THR A 77 -14.39 -25.80 -12.28
N ARG A 78 -15.27 -26.27 -13.18
CA ARG A 78 -14.97 -26.62 -14.56
C ARG A 78 -16.08 -26.11 -15.48
N ARG A 79 -15.72 -25.89 -16.77
CA ARG A 79 -16.69 -25.41 -17.77
C ARG A 79 -17.86 -26.36 -17.95
N GLU A 80 -17.58 -27.66 -18.04
CA GLU A 80 -18.61 -28.69 -18.22
C GLU A 80 -19.60 -28.71 -17.07
N GLU A 81 -19.11 -28.60 -15.82
CA GLU A 81 -19.94 -28.59 -14.62
C GLU A 81 -20.79 -27.30 -14.53
N LEU A 82 -20.21 -26.17 -14.93
CA LEU A 82 -20.92 -24.89 -15.01
C LEU A 82 -22.05 -24.90 -16.05
N LEU A 83 -21.80 -25.48 -17.21
CA LEU A 83 -22.79 -25.60 -18.29
C LEU A 83 -23.84 -26.68 -17.99
N GLN A 84 -23.45 -27.75 -17.29
CA GLN A 84 -24.38 -28.78 -16.81
C GLN A 84 -25.37 -28.20 -15.78
N GLY A 85 -24.90 -27.28 -14.93
CA GLY A 85 -25.69 -26.63 -13.87
C GLY A 85 -25.90 -27.51 -12.67
N GLY A 86 -26.94 -27.20 -11.86
CA GLY A 86 -27.31 -27.90 -10.64
C GLY A 86 -28.77 -28.27 -10.62
N ASP A 87 -29.34 -28.43 -9.41
CA ASP A 87 -30.76 -28.79 -9.20
C ASP A 87 -31.76 -27.84 -9.85
N SER A 88 -31.37 -26.57 -10.09
CA SER A 88 -32.16 -25.53 -10.76
C SER A 88 -31.97 -25.48 -12.28
N GLY A 89 -31.20 -26.39 -12.86
CA GLY A 89 -30.90 -26.45 -14.28
C GLY A 89 -29.61 -25.73 -14.67
N ALA A 90 -29.45 -25.40 -15.96
CA ALA A 90 -28.28 -24.72 -16.51
C ALA A 90 -28.14 -23.30 -15.93
N VAL A 91 -26.96 -22.99 -15.36
CA VAL A 91 -26.72 -21.70 -14.71
C VAL A 91 -26.12 -20.66 -15.65
N VAL A 92 -25.50 -21.08 -16.76
CA VAL A 92 -24.94 -20.21 -17.81
C VAL A 92 -25.40 -20.71 -19.17
N VAL A 93 -25.95 -19.79 -19.95
CA VAL A 93 -26.25 -19.98 -21.37
C VAL A 93 -25.25 -19.16 -22.18
N PRO A 94 -24.25 -19.80 -22.83
CA PRO A 94 -23.22 -19.08 -23.57
C PRO A 94 -23.82 -18.17 -24.66
N GLY A 95 -23.41 -16.90 -24.66
CA GLY A 95 -23.93 -15.88 -25.56
C GLY A 95 -25.15 -15.13 -25.04
N GLU A 96 -25.84 -15.63 -24.02
CA GLU A 96 -27.12 -15.10 -23.54
C GLU A 96 -27.07 -14.77 -22.02
N PRO A 97 -26.51 -13.63 -21.63
CA PRO A 97 -26.40 -13.24 -20.22
C PRO A 97 -27.75 -13.19 -19.51
N ASP A 98 -28.78 -12.61 -20.16
CA ASP A 98 -30.09 -12.40 -19.56
C ASP A 98 -30.91 -13.70 -19.42
N ALA A 99 -30.53 -14.76 -20.16
CA ALA A 99 -31.08 -16.11 -20.01
C ALA A 99 -30.29 -16.95 -19.01
N SER A 100 -29.22 -16.45 -18.44
CA SER A 100 -28.33 -17.16 -17.53
C SER A 100 -28.74 -16.96 -16.07
N LEU A 101 -29.14 -18.05 -15.37
CA LEU A 101 -29.52 -18.04 -13.97
C LEU A 101 -28.43 -17.46 -13.04
N LEU A 102 -27.16 -17.59 -13.42
CA LEU A 102 -26.05 -16.98 -12.71
C LEU A 102 -26.21 -15.47 -12.60
N ILE A 103 -26.64 -14.79 -13.68
CA ILE A 103 -26.82 -13.34 -13.68
C ILE A 103 -27.97 -12.96 -12.77
N GLU A 104 -29.13 -13.63 -12.87
CA GLU A 104 -30.27 -13.38 -11.98
C GLU A 104 -29.85 -13.51 -10.50
N ALA A 105 -29.10 -14.56 -10.17
CA ALA A 105 -28.66 -14.85 -8.80
C ALA A 105 -27.67 -13.77 -8.27
N ILE A 106 -26.68 -13.33 -9.05
CA ILE A 106 -25.68 -12.34 -8.61
C ILE A 106 -26.23 -10.91 -8.63
N GLU A 107 -27.20 -10.60 -9.47
CA GLU A 107 -27.95 -9.33 -9.43
C GLU A 107 -28.94 -9.27 -8.26
N GLN A 108 -29.29 -10.42 -7.70
CA GLN A 108 -30.22 -10.57 -6.58
C GLN A 108 -31.65 -10.09 -6.89
N HIS A 109 -32.08 -10.18 -8.17
CA HIS A 109 -33.40 -9.74 -8.60
C HIS A 109 -34.50 -10.77 -8.33
N GLY A 110 -34.19 -12.07 -8.20
CA GLY A 110 -35.11 -13.16 -7.96
C GLY A 110 -35.13 -13.70 -6.53
N GLU A 111 -35.61 -14.91 -6.38
CA GLU A 111 -35.60 -15.63 -5.10
C GLU A 111 -34.18 -16.11 -4.72
N LEU A 112 -33.36 -16.43 -5.72
CA LEU A 112 -31.96 -16.82 -5.55
C LEU A 112 -31.07 -15.58 -5.39
N LYS A 113 -30.45 -15.43 -4.22
CA LYS A 113 -29.55 -14.30 -3.92
C LYS A 113 -28.16 -14.85 -3.63
N MET A 114 -27.22 -14.64 -4.57
CA MET A 114 -25.83 -15.10 -4.47
C MET A 114 -24.85 -13.94 -4.68
N PRO A 115 -23.70 -13.97 -4.01
CA PRO A 115 -23.41 -14.80 -2.84
C PRO A 115 -24.24 -14.36 -1.62
N PRO A 116 -24.48 -15.25 -0.65
CA PRO A 116 -25.33 -14.96 0.53
C PRO A 116 -24.76 -13.86 1.44
N ASN A 117 -23.46 -13.61 1.36
CA ASN A 117 -22.74 -12.64 2.21
C ASN A 117 -22.71 -11.21 1.64
N GLY A 118 -23.49 -10.92 0.58
CA GLY A 118 -23.61 -9.59 -0.02
C GLY A 118 -23.54 -9.63 -1.54
N LYS A 119 -24.15 -8.62 -2.18
CA LYS A 119 -24.18 -8.47 -3.63
C LYS A 119 -22.76 -8.21 -4.17
N LEU A 120 -22.46 -8.70 -5.37
CA LEU A 120 -21.24 -8.36 -6.10
C LEU A 120 -21.25 -6.86 -6.50
N ALA A 121 -20.06 -6.27 -6.68
CA ALA A 121 -19.96 -4.92 -7.23
C ALA A 121 -20.47 -4.89 -8.67
N ASP A 122 -21.04 -3.76 -9.09
CA ASP A 122 -21.61 -3.61 -10.44
C ASP A 122 -20.57 -3.88 -11.54
N ALA A 123 -19.30 -3.53 -11.32
CA ALA A 123 -18.20 -3.82 -12.23
C ALA A 123 -17.89 -5.34 -12.33
N GLU A 124 -18.05 -6.09 -11.24
CA GLU A 124 -17.89 -7.55 -11.23
C GLU A 124 -19.05 -8.22 -11.99
N ILE A 125 -20.27 -7.75 -11.78
CA ILE A 125 -21.46 -8.23 -12.49
C ILE A 125 -21.32 -7.94 -14.00
N ALA A 126 -20.89 -6.72 -14.36
CA ALA A 126 -20.66 -6.34 -15.76
C ALA A 126 -19.60 -7.24 -16.42
N ALA A 127 -18.53 -7.61 -15.70
CA ALA A 127 -17.51 -8.52 -16.22
C ALA A 127 -18.07 -9.93 -16.46
N VAL A 128 -18.91 -10.45 -15.57
CA VAL A 128 -19.57 -11.76 -15.75
C VAL A 128 -20.55 -11.73 -16.92
N LYS A 129 -21.37 -10.67 -17.06
CA LYS A 129 -22.27 -10.49 -18.22
C LYS A 129 -21.49 -10.48 -19.53
N ARG A 130 -20.42 -9.70 -19.60
CA ARG A 130 -19.56 -9.63 -20.78
C ARG A 130 -18.95 -11.00 -21.10
N TRP A 131 -18.41 -11.72 -20.11
CA TRP A 131 -17.85 -13.05 -20.29
C TRP A 131 -18.89 -14.03 -20.86
N ILE A 132 -20.13 -14.03 -20.37
CA ILE A 132 -21.20 -14.87 -20.88
C ILE A 132 -21.57 -14.48 -22.31
N SER A 133 -21.70 -13.16 -22.61
CA SER A 133 -22.03 -12.67 -23.95
C SER A 133 -20.95 -13.05 -25.00
N GLU A 134 -19.68 -13.15 -24.58
CA GLU A 134 -18.55 -13.60 -25.40
C GLU A 134 -18.45 -15.13 -25.47
N GLY A 135 -19.49 -15.89 -25.06
CA GLY A 135 -19.59 -17.34 -25.19
C GLY A 135 -19.12 -18.13 -23.99
N ALA A 136 -18.97 -17.50 -22.81
CA ALA A 136 -18.50 -18.12 -21.58
C ALA A 136 -17.20 -18.92 -21.81
N LEU A 137 -16.22 -18.29 -22.47
CA LEU A 137 -14.94 -18.87 -22.79
C LEU A 137 -14.24 -19.28 -21.50
N TRP A 138 -13.90 -20.56 -21.40
CA TRP A 138 -13.17 -21.14 -20.29
C TRP A 138 -11.91 -21.77 -20.83
N PRO A 139 -10.79 -21.10 -20.76
CA PRO A 139 -9.53 -21.68 -21.23
C PRO A 139 -9.23 -22.96 -20.44
N GLU A 140 -9.06 -24.05 -21.15
CA GLU A 140 -8.56 -25.28 -20.53
C GLU A 140 -7.16 -25.02 -19.99
N ALA A 141 -6.86 -25.54 -18.80
CA ALA A 141 -5.49 -25.58 -18.30
C ALA A 141 -4.70 -26.49 -19.27
N SER A 142 -4.05 -25.89 -20.24
CA SER A 142 -3.22 -26.65 -21.16
C SER A 142 -1.96 -27.08 -20.42
N ASP A 143 -1.80 -28.36 -20.14
CA ASP A 143 -0.56 -29.01 -19.70
C ASP A 143 0.59 -28.90 -20.74
N THR A 144 0.47 -27.98 -21.70
CA THR A 144 1.42 -27.84 -22.78
C THR A 144 2.53 -26.86 -22.45
N GLU A 145 3.74 -27.39 -22.35
CA GLU A 145 5.05 -26.76 -22.19
C GLU A 145 5.43 -25.52 -23.07
N PRO A 146 4.66 -25.00 -24.06
CA PRO A 146 5.14 -23.92 -24.93
C PRO A 146 5.31 -22.56 -24.23
N HIS A 147 4.56 -22.27 -23.19
CA HIS A 147 4.60 -20.92 -22.56
C HIS A 147 5.81 -20.69 -21.64
N ARG A 148 6.36 -21.72 -21.03
CA ARG A 148 7.57 -21.61 -20.20
C ARG A 148 8.78 -21.07 -20.99
N ARG A 149 8.93 -21.46 -22.27
CA ARG A 149 10.08 -21.04 -23.08
C ARG A 149 9.95 -19.63 -23.65
N THR A 150 8.76 -19.18 -24.03
CA THR A 150 8.54 -17.85 -24.61
C THR A 150 8.63 -16.74 -23.55
N GLY A 151 8.11 -16.99 -22.35
CA GLY A 151 8.22 -16.05 -21.24
C GLY A 151 9.66 -15.78 -20.81
N ALA A 152 10.48 -16.83 -20.67
CA ALA A 152 11.88 -16.72 -20.26
C ALA A 152 12.76 -15.93 -21.26
N THR A 153 12.33 -15.79 -22.52
CA THR A 153 13.04 -14.99 -23.54
C THR A 153 12.55 -13.53 -23.63
N HIS A 154 11.53 -13.16 -22.85
CA HIS A 154 10.98 -11.82 -22.85
C HIS A 154 12.05 -10.75 -22.54
N TRP A 155 11.95 -9.59 -23.18
CA TRP A 155 12.96 -8.53 -23.10
C TRP A 155 13.25 -8.10 -21.65
N SER A 156 12.21 -8.01 -20.81
CA SER A 156 12.33 -7.54 -19.44
C SER A 156 13.05 -8.51 -18.50
N PHE A 157 13.09 -9.82 -18.86
CA PHE A 157 13.69 -10.88 -18.04
C PHE A 157 15.17 -11.15 -18.37
N ARG A 158 15.73 -10.39 -19.32
CA ARG A 158 17.14 -10.51 -19.67
C ARG A 158 18.02 -9.72 -18.71
N PRO A 159 19.25 -10.18 -18.43
CA PRO A 159 20.23 -9.37 -17.71
C PRO A 159 20.46 -8.01 -18.39
N LEU A 160 20.90 -7.01 -17.63
CA LEU A 160 21.25 -5.70 -18.18
C LEU A 160 22.47 -5.81 -19.10
N VAL A 161 22.44 -5.10 -20.22
CA VAL A 161 23.55 -5.01 -21.16
C VAL A 161 23.90 -3.56 -21.40
N LEU A 162 25.19 -3.29 -21.61
CA LEU A 162 25.65 -1.96 -22.02
C LEU A 162 25.23 -1.67 -23.47
N VAL A 163 24.39 -0.67 -23.65
CA VAL A 163 24.00 -0.18 -24.98
C VAL A 163 24.85 1.05 -25.31
N PRO A 164 25.51 1.09 -26.48
CA PRO A 164 26.26 2.28 -26.89
C PRO A 164 25.32 3.45 -27.18
N VAL A 165 25.76 4.67 -26.85
CA VAL A 165 25.03 5.89 -27.22
C VAL A 165 25.01 6.00 -28.76
N PRO A 166 23.82 6.19 -29.37
CA PRO A 166 23.70 6.23 -30.82
C PRO A 166 24.41 7.44 -31.42
N GLN A 167 24.92 7.25 -32.66
CA GLN A 167 25.39 8.35 -33.48
C GLN A 167 24.19 9.05 -34.11
N ILE A 168 24.12 10.37 -34.05
CA ILE A 168 23.05 11.17 -34.61
C ILE A 168 23.59 12.10 -35.71
N SER A 169 22.69 12.50 -36.61
CA SER A 169 23.03 13.43 -37.70
C SER A 169 22.82 14.90 -37.30
N SER A 170 22.07 15.15 -36.23
CA SER A 170 21.73 16.45 -35.69
C SER A 170 22.98 17.18 -35.13
N SER A 171 22.87 18.49 -34.91
CA SER A 171 23.98 19.32 -34.36
C SER A 171 24.38 18.85 -32.96
N ALA A 172 25.68 18.92 -32.66
CA ALA A 172 26.20 18.68 -31.33
C ALA A 172 25.56 19.59 -30.24
N ASP A 173 25.05 20.75 -30.64
CA ASP A 173 24.37 21.72 -29.77
C ASP A 173 22.98 21.21 -29.30
N ASP A 174 22.43 20.18 -29.94
CA ASP A 174 21.16 19.55 -29.53
C ASP A 174 21.34 18.46 -28.46
N VAL A 175 22.57 18.14 -28.09
CA VAL A 175 22.92 17.09 -27.14
C VAL A 175 23.50 17.67 -25.86
N ASN A 176 22.78 17.69 -24.78
CA ASN A 176 23.30 18.06 -23.45
C ASN A 176 23.72 16.83 -22.65
N THR A 177 22.97 15.73 -22.82
CA THR A 177 23.25 14.46 -22.14
C THR A 177 23.00 13.29 -23.09
N PRO A 178 23.53 12.10 -22.82
CA PRO A 178 23.28 10.92 -23.65
C PRO A 178 21.80 10.60 -23.89
N VAL A 179 20.90 11.00 -22.97
CA VAL A 179 19.43 10.85 -23.14
C VAL A 179 18.98 11.46 -24.46
N ASP A 180 19.52 12.61 -24.82
CA ASP A 180 19.15 13.33 -26.04
C ASP A 180 19.49 12.55 -27.30
N ALA A 181 20.66 11.91 -27.33
CA ALA A 181 21.06 11.11 -28.50
C ALA A 181 20.09 9.96 -28.79
N PHE A 182 19.60 9.26 -27.75
CA PHE A 182 18.61 8.20 -27.93
C PHE A 182 17.27 8.73 -28.42
N VAL A 183 16.81 9.87 -27.91
CA VAL A 183 15.55 10.49 -28.33
C VAL A 183 15.67 11.06 -29.74
N ILE A 184 16.77 11.76 -30.04
CA ILE A 184 17.02 12.37 -31.37
C ILE A 184 17.11 11.26 -32.42
N ALA A 185 17.85 10.18 -32.17
CA ALA A 185 17.95 9.07 -33.12
C ALA A 185 16.54 8.54 -33.50
N LYS A 186 15.65 8.43 -32.52
CA LYS A 186 14.26 7.97 -32.76
C LYS A 186 13.43 9.01 -33.51
N LEU A 187 13.67 10.30 -33.27
CA LEU A 187 13.03 11.39 -34.01
C LEU A 187 13.53 11.45 -35.46
N GLU A 188 14.84 11.28 -35.70
CA GLU A 188 15.45 11.28 -37.04
C GLU A 188 14.89 10.12 -37.91
N GLU A 189 14.65 8.93 -37.33
CA GLU A 189 13.98 7.83 -38.03
C GLU A 189 12.62 8.22 -38.63
N ARG A 190 11.97 9.25 -38.06
CA ARG A 190 10.64 9.74 -38.46
C ARG A 190 10.68 11.12 -39.15
N GLY A 191 11.85 11.66 -39.40
CA GLY A 191 12.02 12.98 -39.98
C GLY A 191 11.57 14.12 -39.04
N LEU A 192 11.61 13.88 -37.74
CA LEU A 192 11.24 14.82 -36.68
C LEU A 192 12.51 15.38 -36.00
N SER A 193 12.33 16.47 -35.24
CA SER A 193 13.38 17.07 -34.41
C SER A 193 12.84 17.50 -33.05
N LEU A 194 13.73 17.72 -32.09
CA LEU A 194 13.37 18.28 -30.77
C LEU A 194 12.68 19.65 -30.96
N THR A 195 11.71 19.94 -30.12
CA THR A 195 11.12 21.28 -30.03
C THR A 195 12.12 22.26 -29.37
N PRO A 196 11.95 23.59 -29.53
CA PRO A 196 12.80 24.57 -28.85
C PRO A 196 12.80 24.37 -27.33
N VAL A 197 13.82 24.89 -26.65
CA VAL A 197 13.86 24.94 -25.18
C VAL A 197 12.68 25.78 -24.66
N ALA A 198 12.07 25.33 -23.57
CA ALA A 198 11.03 26.09 -22.89
C ALA A 198 11.56 27.44 -22.36
N GLY A 199 10.66 28.42 -22.25
CA GLY A 199 11.02 29.69 -21.61
C GLY A 199 11.54 29.48 -20.19
N LEU A 200 12.54 30.25 -19.78
CA LEU A 200 13.29 30.07 -18.51
C LEU A 200 12.36 29.95 -17.29
N VAL A 201 11.38 30.85 -17.16
CA VAL A 201 10.44 30.83 -16.00
C VAL A 201 9.61 29.55 -15.98
N ALA A 202 9.13 29.09 -17.15
CA ALA A 202 8.37 27.85 -17.26
C ALA A 202 9.24 26.64 -16.91
N LEU A 203 10.51 26.65 -17.34
CA LEU A 203 11.45 25.58 -17.04
C LEU A 203 11.81 25.53 -15.55
N LEU A 204 12.07 26.69 -14.93
CA LEU A 204 12.31 26.77 -13.48
C LEU A 204 11.13 26.25 -12.67
N ARG A 205 9.90 26.66 -13.06
CA ARG A 205 8.69 26.18 -12.40
C ARG A 205 8.54 24.67 -12.55
N ARG A 206 8.74 24.12 -13.76
CA ARG A 206 8.66 22.69 -14.02
C ARG A 206 9.63 21.92 -13.14
N VAL A 207 10.92 22.23 -13.23
CA VAL A 207 11.95 21.48 -12.49
C VAL A 207 11.79 21.60 -10.97
N SER A 208 11.37 22.75 -10.46
CA SER A 208 11.10 22.92 -9.02
C SER A 208 9.98 22.01 -8.57
N ILE A 209 8.86 21.98 -9.29
CA ILE A 209 7.71 21.12 -8.96
C ILE A 209 8.09 19.64 -9.09
N ASP A 210 8.79 19.26 -10.16
CA ASP A 210 9.14 17.85 -10.41
C ASP A 210 10.18 17.32 -9.38
N VAL A 211 11.05 18.18 -8.87
CA VAL A 211 12.10 17.78 -7.91
C VAL A 211 11.65 17.93 -6.45
N THR A 212 10.92 19.00 -6.13
CA THR A 212 10.60 19.33 -4.73
C THR A 212 9.10 19.29 -4.40
N GLY A 213 8.23 19.13 -5.41
CA GLY A 213 6.79 19.25 -5.25
C GLY A 213 6.26 20.68 -5.07
N LEU A 214 7.15 21.68 -5.05
CA LEU A 214 6.84 23.07 -4.76
C LEU A 214 7.27 23.99 -5.91
N PRO A 215 6.50 25.05 -6.23
CA PRO A 215 6.92 26.06 -7.17
C PRO A 215 8.10 26.88 -6.58
N PRO A 216 8.99 27.44 -7.42
CA PRO A 216 10.03 28.38 -6.96
C PRO A 216 9.38 29.66 -6.44
N SER A 217 9.99 30.29 -5.43
CA SER A 217 9.55 31.63 -4.98
C SER A 217 9.93 32.70 -6.02
N PRO A 218 9.23 33.86 -6.02
CA PRO A 218 9.57 34.99 -6.88
C PRO A 218 11.04 35.39 -6.76
N GLU A 219 11.58 35.42 -5.55
CA GLU A 219 12.97 35.81 -5.27
C GLU A 219 13.96 34.84 -5.93
N VAL A 220 13.67 33.53 -5.90
CA VAL A 220 14.48 32.48 -6.55
C VAL A 220 14.45 32.65 -8.06
N ILE A 221 13.30 33.01 -8.64
CA ILE A 221 13.18 33.31 -10.08
C ILE A 221 14.01 34.54 -10.43
N ASP A 222 13.88 35.61 -9.67
CA ASP A 222 14.61 36.86 -9.89
C ASP A 222 16.13 36.70 -9.73
N GLU A 223 16.57 35.91 -8.76
CA GLU A 223 17.98 35.53 -8.58
C GLU A 223 18.50 34.80 -9.81
N PHE A 224 17.79 33.79 -10.28
CA PHE A 224 18.17 33.00 -11.44
C PHE A 224 18.22 33.85 -12.73
N LEU A 225 17.23 34.73 -12.96
CA LEU A 225 17.19 35.59 -14.15
C LEU A 225 18.32 36.63 -14.16
N ARG A 226 18.93 36.96 -13.03
CA ARG A 226 20.11 37.82 -12.90
C ARG A 226 21.44 37.08 -13.09
N ASP A 227 21.42 35.74 -13.10
CA ASP A 227 22.62 34.93 -13.28
C ASP A 227 22.87 34.66 -14.78
N PRO A 228 23.87 35.27 -15.40
CA PRO A 228 24.16 35.08 -16.82
C PRO A 228 25.03 33.86 -17.12
N GLY A 229 25.31 33.02 -16.11
CA GLY A 229 26.20 31.86 -16.25
C GLY A 229 25.60 30.78 -17.15
N ALA A 230 26.40 30.25 -18.07
CA ALA A 230 25.98 29.14 -18.95
C ALA A 230 25.58 27.89 -18.17
N ASP A 231 26.11 27.72 -16.96
CA ASP A 231 25.85 26.60 -16.02
C ASP A 231 24.78 26.95 -14.96
N ALA A 232 24.11 28.11 -15.07
CA ALA A 232 23.11 28.55 -14.09
C ALA A 232 21.98 27.52 -13.87
N TYR A 233 21.48 26.92 -14.94
CA TYR A 233 20.42 25.87 -14.85
C TYR A 233 20.95 24.61 -14.17
N GLU A 234 22.18 24.21 -14.46
CA GLU A 234 22.82 23.03 -13.82
C GLU A 234 22.96 23.25 -12.30
N ARG A 235 23.51 24.41 -11.89
CA ARG A 235 23.58 24.76 -10.46
C ARG A 235 22.21 24.82 -9.79
N PHE A 236 21.19 25.27 -10.51
CA PHE A 236 19.83 25.31 -10.00
C PHE A 236 19.28 23.90 -9.74
N VAL A 237 19.47 22.98 -10.70
CA VAL A 237 19.08 21.56 -10.54
C VAL A 237 19.81 20.93 -9.35
N ASP A 238 21.13 21.14 -9.24
CA ASP A 238 21.94 20.60 -8.13
C ASP A 238 21.46 21.14 -6.77
N ARG A 239 21.09 22.42 -6.69
CA ARG A 239 20.51 23.02 -5.49
C ARG A 239 19.18 22.37 -5.12
N LEU A 240 18.28 22.13 -6.08
CA LEU A 240 17.00 21.50 -5.83
C LEU A 240 17.18 20.05 -5.34
N LEU A 241 18.06 19.27 -5.96
CA LEU A 241 18.38 17.90 -5.56
C LEU A 241 18.98 17.80 -4.14
N ALA A 242 19.58 18.89 -3.64
CA ALA A 242 20.16 18.98 -2.31
C ALA A 242 19.14 19.42 -1.22
N THR A 243 17.94 19.89 -1.59
CA THR A 243 16.94 20.37 -0.62
C THR A 243 16.32 19.22 0.17
N PRO A 244 15.96 19.43 1.44
CA PRO A 244 15.21 18.41 2.22
C PRO A 244 13.86 18.03 1.60
N THR A 245 13.20 18.95 0.89
CA THR A 245 11.93 18.73 0.20
C THR A 245 12.02 17.71 -0.93
N PHE A 246 13.23 17.43 -1.44
CA PHE A 246 13.48 16.33 -2.37
C PHE A 246 13.02 14.98 -1.78
N GLY A 247 13.48 14.66 -0.57
CA GLY A 247 13.10 13.41 0.09
C GLY A 247 11.63 13.33 0.42
N GLU A 248 10.98 14.45 0.76
CA GLU A 248 9.53 14.49 1.00
C GLU A 248 8.76 14.22 -0.30
N CYS A 249 9.15 14.84 -1.41
CA CYS A 249 8.52 14.68 -2.72
C CYS A 249 8.72 13.26 -3.27
N TRP A 250 9.98 12.83 -3.38
CA TRP A 250 10.31 11.55 -4.01
C TRP A 250 10.06 10.35 -3.11
N GLY A 251 10.24 10.51 -1.78
CA GLY A 251 9.87 9.49 -0.79
C GLY A 251 8.37 9.19 -0.79
N ARG A 252 7.51 10.19 -1.04
CA ARG A 252 6.07 9.98 -1.18
C ARG A 252 5.73 8.98 -2.29
N HIS A 253 6.40 9.05 -3.44
CA HIS A 253 6.14 8.08 -4.53
C HIS A 253 6.46 6.65 -4.10
N TRP A 254 7.50 6.46 -3.28
CA TRP A 254 7.80 5.15 -2.71
C TRP A 254 6.78 4.70 -1.66
N LEU A 255 6.34 5.60 -0.81
CA LEU A 255 5.31 5.34 0.21
C LEU A 255 3.98 4.96 -0.45
N ASP A 256 3.58 5.65 -1.51
CA ASP A 256 2.38 5.33 -2.30
C ASP A 256 2.48 3.91 -2.92
N LEU A 257 3.62 3.58 -3.54
CA LEU A 257 3.87 2.25 -4.09
C LEU A 257 3.83 1.13 -3.03
N SER A 258 4.35 1.41 -1.84
CA SER A 258 4.37 0.45 -0.74
C SER A 258 3.04 0.30 -0.01
N GLY A 259 2.03 1.11 -0.34
CA GLY A 259 0.74 1.11 0.33
C GLY A 259 0.80 1.64 1.77
N TYR A 260 1.72 2.57 2.04
CA TYR A 260 1.91 3.10 3.39
C TYR A 260 0.71 3.91 3.88
N VAL A 261 0.28 3.60 5.11
CA VAL A 261 -0.71 4.37 5.88
C VAL A 261 -0.29 4.41 7.36
N ASP A 262 -0.69 5.46 8.10
CA ASP A 262 -0.35 5.64 9.53
C ASP A 262 -1.24 4.79 10.47
N THR A 263 -2.18 4.02 9.93
CA THR A 263 -3.13 3.21 10.69
C THR A 263 -2.82 1.73 10.62
N LEU A 264 -3.32 0.94 11.57
CA LEU A 264 -3.35 -0.52 11.50
C LEU A 264 -4.72 -0.98 11.02
N GLY A 265 -4.70 -1.98 10.16
CA GLY A 265 -5.86 -2.80 9.83
C GLY A 265 -6.96 -2.02 9.10
N TYR A 266 -7.99 -2.76 8.84
CA TYR A 266 -9.26 -2.28 8.30
C TYR A 266 -10.26 -2.14 9.45
N ASP A 267 -10.91 -1.00 9.56
CA ASP A 267 -12.10 -0.86 10.39
C ASP A 267 -13.26 -0.39 9.52
N VAL A 268 -14.31 -1.21 9.42
CA VAL A 268 -15.58 -0.85 8.80
C VAL A 268 -16.27 0.29 9.55
N ASN A 269 -15.89 0.54 10.81
CA ASN A 269 -16.39 1.61 11.65
C ASN A 269 -15.42 2.80 11.61
N ILE A 270 -15.68 3.76 10.75
CA ILE A 270 -14.91 5.02 10.59
C ILE A 270 -14.61 5.74 11.93
N ALA A 271 -15.35 5.40 13.00
CA ALA A 271 -15.15 5.96 14.34
C ALA A 271 -13.99 5.35 15.14
N GLN A 272 -13.33 4.28 14.65
CA GLN A 272 -12.29 3.54 15.38
C GLN A 272 -11.00 3.36 14.56
N PHE A 273 -10.49 4.41 13.92
CA PHE A 273 -9.13 4.35 13.38
C PHE A 273 -8.11 4.15 14.50
N ILE A 274 -7.53 2.96 14.58
CA ILE A 274 -6.42 2.70 15.50
C ILE A 274 -5.15 3.24 14.85
N ARG A 275 -4.68 4.38 15.33
CA ARG A 275 -3.39 4.92 14.95
C ARG A 275 -2.29 4.01 15.49
N THR A 276 -1.40 3.58 14.61
CA THR A 276 -0.28 2.73 15.01
C THR A 276 0.84 3.56 15.58
N ASP A 277 1.21 3.28 16.82
CA ASP A 277 2.33 3.96 17.45
C ASP A 277 3.62 3.78 16.63
N ASN A 278 4.28 4.90 16.34
CA ASN A 278 5.58 4.96 15.67
C ASN A 278 5.66 4.34 14.26
N LYS A 279 4.54 4.07 13.56
CA LYS A 279 4.57 3.65 12.16
C LYS A 279 5.18 4.74 11.26
N TRP A 280 5.04 6.00 11.65
CA TRP A 280 5.64 7.15 11.00
C TRP A 280 7.18 7.10 10.93
N LEU A 281 7.86 6.32 11.77
CA LEU A 281 9.31 6.13 11.70
C LEU A 281 9.74 5.57 10.33
N PHE A 282 8.94 4.66 9.74
CA PHE A 282 9.21 4.13 8.39
C PHE A 282 9.10 5.23 7.32
N ARG A 283 8.07 6.07 7.37
CA ARG A 283 7.94 7.23 6.48
C ARG A 283 9.17 8.14 6.57
N ASP A 284 9.56 8.47 7.80
CA ASP A 284 10.70 9.35 8.03
C ASP A 284 12.03 8.71 7.60
N TYR A 285 12.16 7.37 7.75
CA TYR A 285 13.29 6.62 7.20
C TYR A 285 13.34 6.77 5.67
N VAL A 286 12.21 6.59 4.98
CA VAL A 286 12.14 6.75 3.51
C VAL A 286 12.57 8.16 3.11
N VAL A 287 12.04 9.20 3.74
CA VAL A 287 12.40 10.60 3.46
C VAL A 287 13.91 10.85 3.67
N ARG A 288 14.48 10.34 4.78
CA ARG A 288 15.93 10.47 5.05
C ARG A 288 16.76 9.72 4.03
N ALA A 289 16.36 8.51 3.64
CA ALA A 289 17.07 7.68 2.68
C ALA A 289 17.15 8.38 1.29
N PHE A 290 16.04 8.94 0.81
CA PHE A 290 16.02 9.72 -0.42
C PHE A 290 16.87 11.00 -0.32
N ASN A 291 16.79 11.73 0.80
CA ASN A 291 17.61 12.92 1.01
C ASN A 291 19.11 12.62 1.03
N ALA A 292 19.49 11.51 1.66
CA ALA A 292 20.87 11.04 1.71
C ALA A 292 21.33 10.39 0.39
N ASP A 293 20.45 10.24 -0.60
CA ASP A 293 20.71 9.47 -1.83
C ASP A 293 21.30 8.10 -1.51
N LYS A 294 20.66 7.38 -0.53
CA LYS A 294 21.05 6.03 -0.12
C LYS A 294 21.07 5.13 -1.35
N PRO A 295 22.12 4.33 -1.58
CA PRO A 295 22.13 3.35 -2.66
C PRO A 295 20.86 2.50 -2.64
N PHE A 296 20.15 2.42 -3.76
CA PHE A 296 18.81 1.82 -3.79
C PHE A 296 18.84 0.32 -3.52
N ASN A 297 19.94 -0.37 -3.83
CA ASN A 297 20.16 -1.77 -3.45
C ASN A 297 20.26 -1.93 -1.92
N GLU A 298 20.89 -1.01 -1.20
CA GLU A 298 20.91 -1.00 0.27
C GLU A 298 19.51 -0.69 0.81
N PHE A 299 18.84 0.31 0.24
CA PHE A 299 17.47 0.69 0.60
C PHE A 299 16.48 -0.47 0.46
N ILE A 300 16.56 -1.28 -0.62
CA ILE A 300 15.78 -2.51 -0.79
C ILE A 300 16.16 -3.55 0.27
N SER A 301 17.46 -3.77 0.46
CA SER A 301 17.95 -4.80 1.38
C SER A 301 17.52 -4.55 2.82
N GLU A 302 17.57 -3.31 3.28
CA GLU A 302 17.10 -2.93 4.62
C GLU A 302 15.59 -3.13 4.76
N GLN A 303 14.79 -2.86 3.74
CA GLN A 303 13.33 -3.03 3.79
C GLN A 303 12.89 -4.49 3.80
N LEU A 304 13.59 -5.36 3.10
CA LEU A 304 13.25 -6.78 3.03
C LEU A 304 13.87 -7.59 4.17
N ALA A 305 15.06 -7.24 4.61
CA ALA A 305 15.89 -8.07 5.49
C ALA A 305 16.59 -7.28 6.60
N GLY A 306 16.11 -6.09 6.95
CA GLY A 306 16.79 -5.23 7.92
C GLY A 306 17.03 -5.88 9.28
N ASP A 307 16.14 -6.73 9.75
CA ASP A 307 16.30 -7.50 10.98
C ASP A 307 17.29 -8.68 10.86
N GLU A 308 17.53 -9.18 9.64
CA GLU A 308 18.50 -10.24 9.38
C GLU A 308 19.93 -9.68 9.22
N ILE A 309 20.06 -8.43 8.73
CA ILE A 309 21.36 -7.77 8.51
C ILE A 309 21.81 -6.89 9.69
N SER A 310 20.89 -6.51 10.57
CA SER A 310 21.19 -5.75 11.79
C SER A 310 21.57 -6.69 12.94
N ASP A 311 22.50 -6.25 13.79
CA ASP A 311 22.97 -6.97 14.99
C ASP A 311 22.06 -6.78 16.22
N TRP A 312 20.85 -6.28 16.06
CA TRP A 312 19.93 -5.86 17.14
C TRP A 312 19.72 -6.92 18.24
N ARG A 313 19.81 -8.21 17.90
CA ARG A 313 19.58 -9.29 18.86
C ARG A 313 20.72 -9.47 19.87
N ILE A 314 21.91 -9.01 19.51
CA ILE A 314 23.13 -9.19 20.32
C ILE A 314 23.74 -7.85 20.76
N ALA A 315 23.26 -6.73 20.24
CA ALA A 315 23.76 -5.42 20.58
C ALA A 315 23.47 -5.04 22.03
N GLU A 316 24.49 -4.64 22.75
CA GLU A 316 24.35 -4.14 24.13
C GLU A 316 23.64 -2.77 24.19
N LYS A 317 23.74 -2.01 23.11
CA LYS A 317 23.09 -0.70 22.96
C LYS A 317 22.67 -0.52 21.50
N TYR A 318 21.47 0.00 21.30
CA TYR A 318 21.01 0.34 19.96
C TYR A 318 21.55 1.70 19.51
N THR A 319 22.06 1.72 18.29
CA THR A 319 22.54 2.90 17.57
C THR A 319 21.65 3.14 16.36
N THR A 320 21.87 4.25 15.67
CA THR A 320 21.19 4.51 14.37
C THR A 320 21.43 3.37 13.37
N ALA A 321 22.65 2.82 13.32
CA ALA A 321 23.00 1.69 12.45
C ALA A 321 22.24 0.41 12.81
N THR A 322 21.90 0.22 14.09
CA THR A 322 21.07 -0.91 14.54
C THR A 322 19.60 -0.68 14.23
N LEU A 323 19.09 0.53 14.48
CA LEU A 323 17.66 0.85 14.40
C LEU A 323 17.17 1.13 12.97
N GLU A 324 17.97 1.80 12.14
CA GLU A 324 17.55 2.16 10.76
C GLU A 324 17.12 0.95 9.93
N PRO A 325 17.89 -0.17 9.89
CA PRO A 325 17.46 -1.37 9.17
C PRO A 325 16.19 -2.00 9.75
N LEU A 326 16.02 -1.97 11.09
CA LEU A 326 14.78 -2.45 11.72
C LEU A 326 13.57 -1.60 11.33
N ILE A 327 13.72 -0.27 11.35
CA ILE A 327 12.67 0.67 10.93
C ILE A 327 12.32 0.44 9.46
N ALA A 328 13.32 0.17 8.61
CA ALA A 328 13.13 -0.10 7.18
C ALA A 328 12.24 -1.31 6.93
N THR A 329 12.29 -2.36 7.78
CA THR A 329 11.39 -3.51 7.65
C THR A 329 9.90 -3.16 7.83
N GLY A 330 9.60 -1.94 8.27
CA GLY A 330 8.26 -1.36 8.27
C GLY A 330 7.58 -1.39 6.88
N TYR A 331 8.36 -1.52 5.79
CA TYR A 331 7.86 -1.84 4.46
C TYR A 331 6.96 -3.08 4.45
N LEU A 332 7.37 -4.15 5.11
CA LEU A 332 6.62 -5.41 5.20
C LEU A 332 5.39 -5.31 6.13
N ARG A 333 5.23 -4.18 6.84
CA ARG A 333 4.04 -3.87 7.66
C ARG A 333 2.93 -3.14 6.87
N ASN A 334 3.10 -2.95 5.58
CA ASN A 334 2.11 -2.28 4.74
C ASN A 334 1.07 -3.24 4.16
N ALA A 335 1.31 -4.57 4.19
CA ALA A 335 0.26 -5.56 3.95
C ALA A 335 -0.84 -5.41 5.01
N GLU A 336 -2.10 -5.52 4.60
CA GLU A 336 -3.26 -5.41 5.50
C GLU A 336 -3.27 -6.57 6.50
N ASP A 337 -3.21 -6.26 7.80
CA ASP A 337 -3.18 -7.27 8.86
C ASP A 337 -4.42 -7.18 9.76
N ARG A 338 -5.40 -8.05 9.49
CA ARG A 338 -6.67 -8.18 10.22
C ARG A 338 -6.67 -9.32 11.24
N THR A 339 -5.51 -9.74 11.71
CA THR A 339 -5.43 -10.94 12.58
C THR A 339 -6.01 -10.74 13.98
N ASP A 340 -6.39 -9.52 14.34
CA ASP A 340 -7.09 -9.23 15.60
C ASP A 340 -8.63 -9.41 15.52
N GLU A 341 -9.17 -9.53 14.30
CA GLU A 341 -10.60 -9.70 14.07
C GLU A 341 -11.00 -11.19 14.17
N GLY A 342 -11.30 -11.71 15.28
CA GLY A 342 -11.70 -13.08 15.69
C GLY A 342 -12.38 -14.09 14.73
N ILE A 343 -12.39 -13.85 13.41
CA ILE A 343 -12.97 -14.73 12.40
C ILE A 343 -11.85 -15.44 11.62
N SER A 344 -11.71 -16.75 11.81
CA SER A 344 -10.72 -17.61 11.15
C SER A 344 -9.29 -17.05 11.20
N PRO A 345 -8.62 -17.02 12.36
CA PRO A 345 -7.30 -16.41 12.51
C PRO A 345 -6.25 -16.96 11.55
N VAL A 346 -6.35 -18.24 11.18
CA VAL A 346 -5.38 -18.91 10.29
C VAL A 346 -5.51 -18.39 8.87
N LEU A 347 -6.72 -18.29 8.32
CA LEU A 347 -6.94 -17.71 6.99
C LEU A 347 -6.39 -16.28 6.92
N LYS A 348 -6.66 -15.47 7.95
CA LYS A 348 -6.15 -14.08 8.00
C LYS A 348 -4.62 -13.99 7.98
N ARG A 349 -3.92 -14.93 8.61
CA ARG A 349 -2.44 -15.01 8.54
C ARG A 349 -1.93 -15.28 7.13
N TYR A 350 -2.62 -16.18 6.40
CA TYR A 350 -2.30 -16.44 4.99
C TYR A 350 -2.64 -15.26 4.09
N GLU A 351 -3.73 -14.52 4.35
CA GLU A 351 -4.06 -13.30 3.61
C GLU A 351 -2.93 -12.26 3.71
N VAL A 352 -2.37 -12.03 4.91
CA VAL A 352 -1.20 -11.14 5.09
C VAL A 352 0.00 -11.61 4.26
N LEU A 353 0.27 -12.92 4.22
CA LEU A 353 1.34 -13.47 3.36
C LEU A 353 1.06 -13.23 1.88
N TYR A 354 -0.17 -13.44 1.42
CA TYR A 354 -0.56 -13.22 0.02
C TYR A 354 -0.42 -11.74 -0.38
N ASP A 355 -0.84 -10.83 0.49
CA ASP A 355 -0.71 -9.39 0.25
C ASP A 355 0.75 -8.94 0.28
N THR A 356 1.56 -9.49 1.17
CA THR A 356 3.02 -9.25 1.20
C THR A 356 3.67 -9.65 -0.13
N LEU A 357 3.33 -10.83 -0.67
CA LEU A 357 3.82 -11.27 -1.98
C LEU A 357 3.33 -10.39 -3.13
N GLN A 358 2.08 -9.92 -3.07
CA GLN A 358 1.54 -9.02 -4.07
C GLN A 358 2.27 -7.67 -4.08
N ILE A 359 2.46 -7.07 -2.91
CA ILE A 359 3.21 -5.81 -2.76
C ILE A 359 4.65 -6.00 -3.25
N PHE A 360 5.30 -7.09 -2.86
CA PHE A 360 6.64 -7.42 -3.33
C PHE A 360 6.70 -7.57 -4.85
N GLY A 361 5.82 -8.39 -5.45
CA GLY A 361 5.78 -8.65 -6.88
C GLY A 361 5.52 -7.38 -7.70
N SER A 362 4.56 -6.57 -7.29
CA SER A 362 4.24 -5.31 -7.97
C SER A 362 5.36 -4.29 -7.85
N ASN A 363 5.96 -4.15 -6.67
CA ASN A 363 6.93 -3.09 -6.42
C ASN A 363 8.30 -3.38 -7.02
N PHE A 364 8.75 -4.62 -6.97
CA PHE A 364 10.11 -4.98 -7.37
C PHE A 364 10.20 -5.74 -8.69
N LEU A 365 9.16 -6.49 -9.05
CA LEU A 365 9.17 -7.28 -10.29
C LEU A 365 8.26 -6.71 -11.37
N GLY A 366 7.29 -5.86 -11.02
CA GLY A 366 6.26 -5.41 -11.97
C GLY A 366 5.48 -6.60 -12.53
N LEU A 367 5.25 -7.63 -11.71
CA LEU A 367 4.54 -8.84 -12.07
C LEU A 367 3.37 -9.07 -11.12
N SER A 368 2.25 -9.52 -11.68
CA SER A 368 1.12 -10.03 -10.89
C SER A 368 1.38 -11.46 -10.49
N LEU A 369 1.75 -11.69 -9.23
CA LEU A 369 2.01 -13.04 -8.73
C LEU A 369 0.74 -13.79 -8.27
N GLN A 370 -0.37 -13.11 -8.07
CA GLN A 370 -1.58 -13.65 -7.45
C GLN A 370 -2.22 -14.81 -8.22
N CYS A 371 -2.14 -14.79 -9.55
CA CYS A 371 -2.66 -15.90 -10.37
C CYS A 371 -1.94 -17.21 -10.05
N ALA A 372 -0.63 -17.14 -9.77
CA ALA A 372 0.21 -18.29 -9.46
C ALA A 372 -0.11 -18.93 -8.09
N ARG A 373 -0.92 -18.29 -7.26
CA ARG A 373 -1.42 -18.88 -6.00
C ARG A 373 -2.28 -20.14 -6.23
N CYS A 374 -3.08 -20.15 -7.31
CA CYS A 374 -4.08 -21.21 -7.54
C CYS A 374 -3.69 -22.20 -8.65
N HIS A 375 -2.89 -21.76 -9.63
CA HIS A 375 -2.43 -22.52 -10.78
C HIS A 375 -1.22 -21.82 -11.39
N ASP A 376 -0.46 -22.47 -12.27
CA ASP A 376 0.64 -21.82 -13.00
C ASP A 376 0.12 -20.55 -13.69
N HIS A 377 0.90 -19.45 -13.62
CA HIS A 377 0.47 -18.19 -14.24
C HIS A 377 0.28 -18.35 -15.74
N LYS A 378 -0.88 -17.91 -16.28
CA LYS A 378 -1.24 -18.17 -17.66
C LYS A 378 -0.28 -17.54 -18.68
N PHE A 379 0.22 -16.34 -18.40
CA PHE A 379 1.02 -15.56 -19.34
C PHE A 379 2.47 -15.45 -18.92
N GLU A 380 2.73 -15.28 -17.63
CA GLU A 380 4.07 -15.11 -17.09
C GLU A 380 4.71 -16.48 -16.82
N PRO A 381 6.04 -16.59 -16.97
CA PRO A 381 6.74 -17.84 -16.66
C PRO A 381 6.93 -18.02 -15.14
N VAL A 382 5.83 -17.97 -14.42
CA VAL A 382 5.76 -18.12 -12.95
C VAL A 382 4.86 -19.31 -12.65
N THR A 383 5.41 -20.34 -12.06
CA THR A 383 4.65 -21.55 -11.68
C THR A 383 3.98 -21.35 -10.33
N GLN A 384 2.98 -22.19 -10.04
CA GLN A 384 2.40 -22.26 -8.71
C GLN A 384 3.45 -22.63 -7.66
N GLU A 385 4.38 -23.51 -8.02
CA GLU A 385 5.50 -23.87 -7.15
C GLU A 385 6.40 -22.67 -6.84
N ASP A 386 6.75 -21.83 -7.84
CA ASP A 386 7.53 -20.61 -7.63
C ASP A 386 6.85 -19.66 -6.63
N TYR A 387 5.52 -19.54 -6.72
CA TYR A 387 4.75 -18.73 -5.78
C TYR A 387 4.92 -19.19 -4.34
N TYR A 388 4.77 -20.50 -4.06
CA TYR A 388 4.90 -21.03 -2.70
C TYR A 388 6.35 -21.12 -2.23
N ARG A 389 7.31 -21.32 -3.12
CA ARG A 389 8.75 -21.20 -2.81
C ARG A 389 9.11 -19.78 -2.38
N LEU A 390 8.57 -18.77 -3.08
CA LEU A 390 8.74 -17.37 -2.70
C LEU A 390 8.00 -17.04 -1.40
N MET A 391 6.80 -17.59 -1.19
CA MET A 391 6.07 -17.45 0.08
C MET A 391 6.87 -18.02 1.25
N ALA A 392 7.56 -19.15 1.06
CA ALA A 392 8.42 -19.78 2.06
C ALA A 392 9.60 -18.90 2.51
N VAL A 393 9.97 -17.90 1.71
CA VAL A 393 10.99 -16.91 2.11
C VAL A 393 10.47 -16.01 3.24
N PHE A 394 9.19 -15.68 3.24
CA PHE A 394 8.56 -14.78 4.21
C PHE A 394 8.00 -15.51 5.44
N THR A 395 7.81 -16.84 5.38
CA THR A 395 7.21 -17.62 6.49
C THR A 395 7.99 -17.55 7.80
N PRO A 396 9.32 -17.37 7.87
CA PRO A 396 9.98 -17.19 9.16
C PRO A 396 9.52 -15.93 9.90
N ALA A 397 9.29 -14.85 9.18
CA ALA A 397 8.83 -13.58 9.75
C ALA A 397 7.31 -13.55 9.96
N PHE A 398 6.56 -14.11 9.03
CA PHE A 398 5.10 -14.26 9.07
C PHE A 398 4.72 -15.72 9.41
N ASN A 399 5.28 -16.24 10.49
CA ASN A 399 5.10 -17.64 10.89
C ASN A 399 3.63 -17.94 11.25
N PRO A 400 2.89 -18.76 10.46
CA PRO A 400 1.48 -19.02 10.72
C PRO A 400 1.23 -19.72 12.04
N ASP A 401 2.17 -20.53 12.55
CA ASP A 401 2.03 -21.27 13.81
C ASP A 401 2.38 -20.44 15.04
N ARG A 402 3.28 -19.44 14.86
CA ARG A 402 3.76 -18.54 15.93
C ARG A 402 3.47 -17.09 15.61
N TRP A 403 2.27 -16.84 15.13
CA TRP A 403 1.86 -15.52 14.67
C TRP A 403 1.94 -14.47 15.78
N LYS A 404 2.48 -13.32 15.44
CA LYS A 404 2.40 -12.13 16.27
C LYS A 404 1.43 -11.14 15.65
N SER A 405 0.39 -10.79 16.40
CA SER A 405 -0.59 -9.81 15.94
C SER A 405 0.03 -8.40 15.79
N PRO A 406 -0.63 -7.48 15.09
CA PRO A 406 -0.16 -6.12 14.95
C PRO A 406 0.24 -5.42 16.25
N GLN A 407 -0.48 -5.67 17.35
CA GLN A 407 -0.18 -5.05 18.65
C GLN A 407 0.98 -5.71 19.40
N THR A 408 1.26 -7.01 19.15
CA THR A 408 2.26 -7.78 19.88
C THR A 408 3.59 -7.87 19.13
N ARG A 409 3.64 -7.43 17.89
CA ARG A 409 4.83 -7.51 17.03
C ARG A 409 5.85 -6.38 17.20
N PRO A 410 5.49 -5.13 17.56
CA PRO A 410 6.46 -4.06 17.68
C PRO A 410 7.60 -4.39 18.64
N LEU A 411 8.82 -3.98 18.25
CA LEU A 411 10.01 -4.14 19.06
C LEU A 411 10.34 -2.87 19.84
N PRO A 412 10.85 -2.98 21.09
CA PRO A 412 11.44 -1.83 21.77
C PRO A 412 12.60 -1.24 20.95
N ASP A 413 12.79 0.08 21.06
CA ASP A 413 13.95 0.78 20.47
C ASP A 413 15.19 0.74 21.37
N VAL A 414 15.16 -0.15 22.35
CA VAL A 414 16.24 -0.44 23.29
C VAL A 414 16.47 -1.95 23.36
N PRO A 415 17.69 -2.43 23.68
CA PRO A 415 17.97 -3.85 23.90
C PRO A 415 17.12 -4.44 25.04
N GLU A 416 16.88 -5.75 25.00
CA GLU A 416 16.08 -6.43 26.03
C GLU A 416 16.66 -6.25 27.44
N SER A 417 17.99 -6.19 27.58
CA SER A 417 18.67 -5.91 28.85
C SER A 417 18.30 -4.54 29.44
N GLU A 418 18.25 -3.52 28.62
CA GLU A 418 17.85 -2.17 29.04
C GLU A 418 16.34 -2.09 29.29
N LYS A 419 15.53 -2.74 28.44
CA LYS A 419 14.08 -2.85 28.61
C LYS A 419 13.73 -3.45 29.97
N VAL A 420 14.35 -4.56 30.35
CA VAL A 420 14.12 -5.20 31.64
C VAL A 420 14.40 -4.25 32.79
N VAL A 421 15.51 -3.49 32.74
CA VAL A 421 15.85 -2.48 33.77
C VAL A 421 14.80 -1.38 33.84
N ILE A 422 14.31 -0.91 32.71
CA ILE A 422 13.25 0.12 32.64
C ILE A 422 11.95 -0.43 33.22
N ASP A 423 11.55 -1.63 32.84
CA ASP A 423 10.30 -2.26 33.28
C ASP A 423 10.32 -2.55 34.80
N GLU A 424 11.41 -3.03 35.34
CA GLU A 424 11.59 -3.23 36.80
C GLU A 424 11.55 -1.92 37.58
N HIS A 425 12.21 -0.88 37.05
CA HIS A 425 12.12 0.46 37.62
C HIS A 425 10.67 0.95 37.63
N ASN A 426 9.97 0.89 36.50
CA ASN A 426 8.58 1.32 36.40
C ASN A 426 7.63 0.50 37.29
N LYS A 427 7.83 -0.82 37.38
CA LYS A 427 7.09 -1.70 38.29
C LYS A 427 7.28 -1.31 39.77
N THR A 428 8.49 -0.90 40.15
CA THR A 428 8.76 -0.39 41.50
C THR A 428 7.96 0.89 41.77
N LEU A 429 7.96 1.84 40.81
CA LEU A 429 7.17 3.06 40.92
C LEU A 429 5.66 2.79 40.96
N GLU A 430 5.17 1.84 40.16
CA GLU A 430 3.76 1.42 40.17
C GLU A 430 3.35 0.83 41.53
N GLY A 431 4.21 0.06 42.16
CA GLY A 431 4.00 -0.44 43.52
C GLY A 431 3.88 0.70 44.55
N GLN A 432 4.69 1.77 44.40
CA GLN A 432 4.62 2.94 45.26
C GLN A 432 3.35 3.77 44.98
N ILE A 433 2.96 3.95 43.70
CA ILE A 433 1.73 4.63 43.31
C ILE A 433 0.50 3.88 43.84
N ALA A 434 0.51 2.54 43.78
CA ALA A 434 -0.59 1.72 44.35
C ALA A 434 -0.76 1.98 45.85
N LYS A 435 0.34 2.06 46.61
CA LYS A 435 0.28 2.40 48.07
C LYS A 435 -0.26 3.82 48.34
N LEU A 436 0.12 4.78 47.51
CA LEU A 436 -0.43 6.15 47.60
C LEU A 436 -1.93 6.18 47.28
N LYS A 437 -2.34 5.37 46.28
CA LYS A 437 -3.77 5.22 45.96
C LYS A 437 -4.54 4.59 47.11
N GLU A 438 -4.02 3.53 47.75
CA GLU A 438 -4.61 2.91 48.93
C GLU A 438 -4.73 3.91 50.07
N ARG A 439 -3.67 4.74 50.31
CA ARG A 439 -3.69 5.82 51.29
C ARG A 439 -4.78 6.85 50.97
N GLY A 440 -4.91 7.24 49.69
CA GLY A 440 -5.97 8.15 49.22
C GLY A 440 -7.37 7.54 49.37
N ASP A 441 -7.51 6.26 49.11
CA ASP A 441 -8.78 5.53 49.29
C ASP A 441 -9.16 5.44 50.78
N ALA A 442 -8.20 5.22 51.67
CA ALA A 442 -8.43 5.25 53.10
C ALA A 442 -8.81 6.67 53.60
N LEU A 443 -8.13 7.70 53.12
CA LEU A 443 -8.40 9.09 53.45
C LEU A 443 -9.80 9.55 53.06
N LYS A 444 -10.32 9.11 51.92
CA LYS A 444 -11.66 9.50 51.47
C LYS A 444 -12.79 8.72 52.15
N GLN A 445 -12.50 7.53 52.70
CA GLN A 445 -13.51 6.62 53.23
C GLN A 445 -14.43 7.23 54.31
N PRO A 446 -13.93 7.99 55.30
CA PRO A 446 -14.76 8.65 56.32
C PRO A 446 -15.78 9.64 55.74
N TYR A 447 -15.56 10.11 54.54
CA TYR A 447 -16.40 11.11 53.85
C TYR A 447 -17.42 10.52 52.90
N SER A 448 -17.45 9.16 52.75
CA SER A 448 -18.29 8.43 51.80
C SER A 448 -19.79 8.77 51.94
N GLU A 449 -20.28 8.87 53.18
CA GLU A 449 -21.67 9.16 53.42
C GLU A 449 -22.05 10.60 53.01
N ARG A 450 -21.20 11.58 53.30
CA ARG A 450 -21.42 13.00 52.91
C ARG A 450 -21.40 13.18 51.39
N VAL A 451 -20.48 12.49 50.70
CA VAL A 451 -20.43 12.49 49.22
C VAL A 451 -21.67 11.85 48.64
N LEU A 452 -22.07 10.69 49.17
CA LEU A 452 -23.29 10.00 48.75
C LEU A 452 -24.55 10.87 48.96
N GLU A 453 -24.69 11.51 50.13
CA GLU A 453 -25.81 12.41 50.43
C GLU A 453 -25.87 13.59 49.46
N THR A 454 -24.73 14.20 49.14
CA THR A 454 -24.65 15.29 48.17
C THR A 454 -25.08 14.83 46.77
N ARG A 455 -24.64 13.67 46.36
CA ARG A 455 -25.02 13.08 45.06
C ARG A 455 -26.50 12.65 45.02
N LEU A 456 -27.00 12.08 46.10
CA LEU A 456 -28.43 11.75 46.24
C LEU A 456 -29.29 13.03 46.19
N ALA A 457 -28.83 14.12 46.78
CA ALA A 457 -29.55 15.38 46.74
C ALA A 457 -29.77 15.93 45.32
N ALA A 458 -28.89 15.57 44.38
CA ALA A 458 -29.03 15.91 42.96
C ALA A 458 -30.09 15.09 42.22
N LEU A 459 -30.59 14.00 42.82
CA LEU A 459 -31.68 13.20 42.23
C LEU A 459 -33.03 13.89 42.47
N PRO A 460 -34.01 13.67 41.56
CA PRO A 460 -35.40 14.07 41.80
C PRO A 460 -35.93 13.51 43.12
N GLU A 461 -36.63 14.34 43.88
CA GLU A 461 -37.09 14.02 45.23
C GLU A 461 -37.86 12.67 45.33
N PRO A 462 -38.78 12.32 44.39
CA PRO A 462 -39.58 11.08 44.50
C PRO A 462 -38.73 9.81 44.49
N ILE A 463 -37.54 9.80 43.90
CA ILE A 463 -36.70 8.57 43.79
C ILE A 463 -35.52 8.57 44.77
N ARG A 464 -35.26 9.68 45.47
CA ARG A 464 -34.09 9.87 46.33
C ARG A 464 -34.03 8.89 47.49
N ALA A 465 -35.15 8.79 48.23
CA ALA A 465 -35.27 7.92 49.41
C ALA A 465 -35.18 6.42 49.03
N ASP A 466 -35.85 6.01 47.95
CA ASP A 466 -35.83 4.63 47.47
C ASP A 466 -34.47 4.23 46.90
N THR A 467 -33.79 5.15 46.21
CA THR A 467 -32.43 4.94 45.73
C THR A 467 -31.45 4.79 46.91
N LYS A 468 -31.52 5.65 47.93
CA LYS A 468 -30.69 5.53 49.13
C LYS A 468 -30.88 4.17 49.78
N LYS A 469 -32.14 3.78 50.04
CA LYS A 469 -32.50 2.47 50.63
C LYS A 469 -32.00 1.31 49.77
N ALA A 470 -32.15 1.37 48.44
CA ALA A 470 -31.67 0.33 47.51
C ALA A 470 -30.16 0.16 47.53
N LEU A 471 -29.40 1.23 47.72
CA LEU A 471 -27.93 1.17 47.78
C LEU A 471 -27.40 0.63 49.12
N GLU A 472 -28.16 0.84 50.24
CA GLU A 472 -27.78 0.41 51.60
C GLU A 472 -28.11 -1.08 51.84
N ILE A 473 -29.15 -1.64 51.20
CA ILE A 473 -29.58 -3.04 51.41
C ILE A 473 -28.58 -3.99 50.69
N PRO A 474 -28.12 -5.09 51.33
CA PRO A 474 -27.36 -6.13 50.72
C PRO A 474 -28.03 -6.70 49.46
N LYS A 475 -27.25 -7.01 48.42
CA LYS A 475 -27.77 -7.44 47.11
C LYS A 475 -28.76 -8.61 47.19
N GLU A 476 -28.51 -9.54 48.12
CA GLU A 476 -29.29 -10.76 48.31
C GLU A 476 -30.67 -10.48 48.96
N GLN A 477 -30.86 -9.32 49.55
CA GLN A 477 -32.09 -8.90 50.23
C GLN A 477 -32.90 -7.85 49.47
N ARG A 478 -32.43 -7.49 48.23
CA ARG A 478 -33.08 -6.48 47.39
C ARG A 478 -34.27 -7.07 46.64
N ASP A 479 -35.39 -6.39 46.64
CA ASP A 479 -36.46 -6.63 45.70
C ASP A 479 -36.11 -6.18 44.27
N GLU A 480 -36.98 -6.45 43.28
CA GLU A 480 -36.73 -6.14 41.88
C GLU A 480 -36.53 -4.63 41.62
N ILE A 481 -37.27 -3.76 42.28
CA ILE A 481 -37.16 -2.29 42.17
C ILE A 481 -35.85 -1.83 42.76
N GLN A 482 -35.46 -2.35 43.91
CA GLN A 482 -34.21 -2.05 44.58
C GLN A 482 -33.01 -2.56 43.77
N LEU A 483 -33.12 -3.75 43.15
CA LEU A 483 -32.10 -4.23 42.23
C LEU A 483 -31.91 -3.29 41.01
N TYR A 484 -33.01 -2.83 40.44
CA TYR A 484 -32.97 -1.88 39.32
C TYR A 484 -32.37 -0.56 39.74
N LEU A 485 -32.81 0.05 40.84
CA LEU A 485 -32.32 1.33 41.36
C LEU A 485 -30.83 1.23 41.71
N ALA A 486 -30.46 0.18 42.46
CA ALA A 486 -29.07 -0.05 42.85
C ALA A 486 -28.16 -0.20 41.64
N LYS A 487 -28.55 -0.94 40.57
CA LYS A 487 -27.82 -1.10 39.35
C LYS A 487 -27.70 0.23 38.56
N LYS A 488 -28.80 0.96 38.44
CA LYS A 488 -28.90 2.23 37.73
C LYS A 488 -28.02 3.31 38.34
N PHE A 489 -27.97 3.33 39.69
CA PHE A 489 -27.32 4.38 40.48
C PHE A 489 -26.03 3.89 41.20
N GLU A 490 -25.52 2.71 40.86
CA GLU A 490 -24.27 2.17 41.43
C GLU A 490 -23.09 3.14 41.35
N SER A 491 -23.06 3.94 40.30
CA SER A 491 -22.02 4.94 40.09
C SER A 491 -21.95 6.02 41.21
N LEU A 492 -23.06 6.23 41.96
CA LEU A 492 -23.08 7.17 43.10
C LEU A 492 -22.19 6.71 44.25
N LEU A 493 -21.93 5.37 44.34
CA LEU A 493 -21.04 4.77 45.34
C LEU A 493 -19.55 4.90 44.98
N LYS A 494 -19.25 5.12 43.69
CA LYS A 494 -17.88 5.22 43.17
C LYS A 494 -17.47 6.69 43.21
N PHE A 495 -16.67 7.08 44.20
CA PHE A 495 -16.19 8.45 44.34
C PHE A 495 -14.67 8.51 44.50
N THR A 496 -14.11 9.60 44.06
CA THR A 496 -12.68 9.90 44.13
C THR A 496 -12.36 10.74 45.38
N LEU A 497 -11.08 10.88 45.70
CA LEU A 497 -10.62 11.79 46.74
C LEU A 497 -10.95 13.27 46.40
N GLU A 498 -11.07 13.58 45.10
CA GLU A 498 -11.49 14.91 44.66
C GLU A 498 -12.97 15.20 44.97
N ASP A 499 -13.83 14.19 44.84
CA ASP A 499 -15.25 14.32 45.24
C ASP A 499 -15.41 14.56 46.76
N ALA A 500 -14.50 14.04 47.56
CA ALA A 500 -14.47 14.26 49.02
C ALA A 500 -13.85 15.61 49.42
N ALA A 501 -13.13 16.27 48.51
CA ALA A 501 -12.37 17.50 48.79
C ALA A 501 -13.19 18.62 49.54
N PRO A 502 -14.49 18.88 49.23
CA PRO A 502 -15.26 19.89 49.91
C PRO A 502 -15.51 19.60 51.39
N PHE A 503 -15.34 18.36 51.82
CA PHE A 503 -15.67 17.86 53.15
C PHE A 503 -14.45 17.57 54.01
N LEU A 504 -13.24 17.57 53.40
CA LEU A 504 -11.98 17.25 54.07
C LEU A 504 -11.68 18.28 55.17
N THR A 505 -11.11 17.81 56.28
CA THR A 505 -10.48 18.70 57.26
C THR A 505 -9.22 19.36 56.70
N SER A 506 -8.72 20.40 57.31
CA SER A 506 -7.46 21.05 56.90
C SER A 506 -6.26 20.07 56.90
N ALA A 507 -6.23 19.12 57.85
CA ALA A 507 -5.22 18.09 57.93
C ALA A 507 -5.34 17.11 56.74
N ASP A 508 -6.56 16.66 56.43
CA ASP A 508 -6.81 15.73 55.29
C ASP A 508 -6.59 16.39 53.94
N GLN A 509 -6.82 17.72 53.87
CA GLN A 509 -6.52 18.52 52.66
C GLN A 509 -5.01 18.56 52.38
N ASN A 510 -4.21 18.75 53.45
CA ASN A 510 -2.73 18.68 53.31
C ASN A 510 -2.28 17.29 52.91
N GLU A 511 -2.84 16.24 53.52
CA GLU A 511 -2.53 14.86 53.14
C GLU A 511 -2.91 14.53 51.69
N LYS A 512 -4.09 14.99 51.22
CA LYS A 512 -4.49 14.90 49.83
C LYS A 512 -3.44 15.54 48.90
N THR A 513 -2.95 16.72 49.24
CA THR A 513 -1.93 17.45 48.48
C THR A 513 -0.62 16.67 48.45
N GLU A 514 -0.16 16.16 49.60
CA GLU A 514 1.05 15.31 49.67
C GLU A 514 0.93 14.06 48.78
N ILE A 515 -0.22 13.37 48.83
CA ILE A 515 -0.47 12.19 47.98
C ILE A 515 -0.44 12.57 46.49
N ALA A 516 -1.05 13.70 46.11
CA ALA A 516 -1.07 14.18 44.74
C ALA A 516 0.34 14.53 44.21
N GLU A 517 1.11 15.29 45.02
CA GLU A 517 2.49 15.67 44.67
C GLU A 517 3.42 14.46 44.59
N ALA A 518 3.33 13.54 45.55
CA ALA A 518 4.11 12.30 45.55
C ALA A 518 3.75 11.45 44.34
N THR A 519 2.45 11.31 44.01
CA THR A 519 2.01 10.54 42.83
C THR A 519 2.51 11.19 41.54
N ALA A 520 2.43 12.52 41.42
CA ALA A 520 2.96 13.23 40.25
C ALA A 520 4.48 13.04 40.11
N THR A 521 5.22 13.09 41.20
CA THR A 521 6.68 12.85 41.24
C THR A 521 7.02 11.45 40.74
N LEU A 522 6.30 10.42 41.21
CA LEU A 522 6.51 9.03 40.76
C LEU A 522 6.14 8.85 39.30
N HIS A 523 5.05 9.46 38.81
CA HIS A 523 4.69 9.43 37.39
C HIS A 523 5.77 10.08 36.52
N ASN A 524 6.33 11.20 36.94
CA ASN A 524 7.42 11.88 36.23
C ASN A 524 8.74 11.09 36.28
N GLY A 525 8.92 10.24 37.29
CA GLY A 525 10.08 9.35 37.42
C GLY A 525 10.04 8.14 36.49
N ARG A 526 8.95 7.87 35.80
CA ARG A 526 8.85 6.74 34.88
C ARG A 526 9.79 6.92 33.69
N ARG A 527 10.50 5.84 33.38
CA ARG A 527 11.33 5.74 32.17
C ARG A 527 10.49 5.21 31.03
N ARG A 528 10.84 5.61 29.80
CA ARG A 528 10.12 5.20 28.60
C ARG A 528 11.10 4.73 27.55
N TYR A 529 10.66 3.80 26.73
CA TYR A 529 11.29 3.44 25.47
C TYR A 529 10.26 3.56 24.37
N GLY A 530 10.71 3.75 23.13
CA GLY A 530 9.87 3.74 21.95
C GLY A 530 9.61 2.34 21.44
N LEU A 531 8.72 2.22 20.46
CA LEU A 531 8.44 0.98 19.75
C LEU A 531 8.77 1.16 18.28
N VAL A 532 9.36 0.16 17.66
CA VAL A 532 9.64 0.08 16.22
C VAL A 532 8.68 -0.92 15.58
N GLN A 533 7.99 -0.52 14.52
CA GLN A 533 7.08 -1.37 13.75
C GLN A 533 7.86 -2.33 12.84
N ALA A 534 8.77 -3.10 13.40
CA ALA A 534 9.64 -4.00 12.65
C ALA A 534 8.96 -5.32 12.27
N ILE A 535 9.46 -5.92 11.18
CA ILE A 535 9.25 -7.33 10.85
C ILE A 535 10.54 -8.09 11.13
N TYR A 536 10.42 -9.25 11.74
CA TYR A 536 11.55 -10.10 12.11
C TYR A 536 11.14 -11.57 12.22
N ASP A 537 12.11 -12.48 12.11
CA ASP A 537 11.86 -13.92 12.21
C ASP A 537 11.34 -14.32 13.59
N VAL A 538 10.29 -15.15 13.62
CA VAL A 538 9.58 -15.60 14.82
C VAL A 538 9.62 -17.12 14.92
N GLY A 539 10.64 -17.65 15.58
CA GLY A 539 10.85 -19.08 15.76
C GLY A 539 11.12 -19.86 14.47
N ASP A 540 11.14 -21.18 14.55
CA ASP A 540 11.33 -22.03 13.38
C ASP A 540 10.09 -21.96 12.50
N PRO A 541 10.24 -21.72 11.18
CA PRO A 541 9.12 -21.66 10.26
C PRO A 541 8.54 -23.06 10.01
N PRO A 542 7.21 -23.18 9.85
CA PRO A 542 6.62 -24.43 9.42
C PRO A 542 7.03 -24.77 7.99
N ALA A 543 6.86 -26.05 7.62
CA ALA A 543 6.99 -26.48 6.25
C ALA A 543 5.96 -25.76 5.37
N THR A 544 6.42 -25.22 4.24
CA THR A 544 5.53 -24.59 3.27
C THR A 544 5.10 -25.62 2.23
N HIS A 545 3.83 -25.57 1.85
CA HIS A 545 3.26 -26.51 0.88
C HIS A 545 2.62 -25.73 -0.27
N VAL A 546 2.62 -26.33 -1.46
CA VAL A 546 1.71 -25.91 -2.53
C VAL A 546 0.28 -26.16 -2.02
N LEU A 547 -0.58 -25.18 -2.19
CA LEU A 547 -1.95 -25.26 -1.74
C LEU A 547 -2.87 -25.52 -2.94
N ASN A 548 -3.71 -26.56 -2.86
CA ASN A 548 -4.69 -26.83 -3.88
C ASN A 548 -5.58 -25.60 -4.10
N ARG A 549 -5.49 -25.00 -5.29
CA ARG A 549 -6.24 -23.78 -5.66
C ARG A 549 -6.13 -22.64 -4.63
N GLY A 550 -5.00 -22.57 -3.94
CA GLY A 550 -4.74 -21.52 -2.96
C GLY A 550 -5.49 -21.69 -1.61
N ASP A 551 -6.09 -22.87 -1.36
CA ASP A 551 -6.81 -23.18 -0.13
C ASP A 551 -5.83 -23.67 0.95
N HIS A 552 -5.65 -22.87 2.00
CA HIS A 552 -4.72 -23.16 3.10
C HIS A 552 -5.09 -24.44 3.91
N GLU A 553 -6.34 -24.90 3.82
CA GLU A 553 -6.78 -26.16 4.44
C GLU A 553 -6.51 -27.39 3.56
N SER A 554 -5.98 -27.17 2.34
CA SER A 554 -5.73 -28.24 1.36
C SER A 554 -4.27 -28.22 0.92
N PRO A 555 -3.31 -28.50 1.83
CA PRO A 555 -1.90 -28.59 1.48
C PRO A 555 -1.62 -29.81 0.61
N GLU A 556 -0.82 -29.62 -0.43
CA GLU A 556 -0.29 -30.67 -1.31
C GLU A 556 1.19 -30.94 -0.98
N ARG A 557 2.05 -30.98 -2.00
CA ARG A 557 3.49 -31.24 -1.82
C ARG A 557 4.20 -30.11 -1.08
N GLN A 558 5.14 -30.47 -0.23
CA GLN A 558 6.05 -29.53 0.41
C GLN A 558 6.99 -28.90 -0.61
N VAL A 559 7.35 -27.64 -0.38
CA VAL A 559 8.34 -26.90 -1.16
C VAL A 559 9.38 -26.28 -0.27
N GLU A 560 10.61 -26.22 -0.77
CA GLU A 560 11.69 -25.47 -0.14
C GLU A 560 11.64 -23.99 -0.55
N PRO A 561 12.14 -23.07 0.31
CA PRO A 561 12.21 -21.65 -0.03
C PRO A 561 13.04 -21.43 -1.29
N GLY A 562 12.62 -20.52 -2.16
CA GLY A 562 13.27 -20.24 -3.41
C GLY A 562 12.72 -19.02 -4.12
N PHE A 563 13.19 -18.80 -5.34
CA PHE A 563 12.84 -17.65 -6.17
C PHE A 563 12.15 -18.10 -7.44
N VAL A 564 11.62 -17.16 -8.22
CA VAL A 564 11.02 -17.44 -9.53
C VAL A 564 12.09 -18.01 -10.46
N GLU A 565 11.88 -19.22 -10.94
CA GLU A 565 12.86 -19.99 -11.72
C GLU A 565 13.27 -19.27 -13.01
N ALA A 566 12.30 -18.70 -13.72
CA ALA A 566 12.53 -17.99 -14.98
C ALA A 566 13.41 -16.71 -14.84
N LEU A 567 13.51 -16.16 -13.63
CA LEU A 567 14.36 -15.01 -13.30
C LEU A 567 15.65 -15.43 -12.56
N SER A 568 15.91 -16.72 -12.47
CA SER A 568 17.00 -17.29 -11.69
C SER A 568 17.93 -18.14 -12.58
N ASN A 569 19.19 -18.24 -12.20
CA ASN A 569 20.16 -19.15 -12.79
C ASN A 569 20.66 -20.14 -11.71
N SER A 570 21.47 -21.13 -12.11
CA SER A 570 21.97 -22.18 -11.19
C SER A 570 22.73 -21.65 -9.99
N GLN A 571 23.43 -20.51 -10.10
CA GLN A 571 24.19 -19.92 -9.00
C GLN A 571 23.26 -19.30 -7.94
N ILE A 572 22.10 -18.79 -8.34
CA ILE A 572 21.13 -18.14 -7.46
C ILE A 572 20.50 -19.13 -6.46
N ALA A 573 20.33 -20.38 -6.86
CA ALA A 573 19.84 -21.43 -5.97
C ALA A 573 20.75 -21.67 -4.76
N GLU A 574 22.05 -21.39 -4.90
CA GLU A 574 23.04 -21.54 -3.84
C GLU A 574 22.97 -20.40 -2.78
N TRP A 575 22.28 -19.29 -3.07
CA TRP A 575 22.16 -18.17 -2.15
C TRP A 575 21.19 -18.45 -0.99
N MET A 576 20.27 -19.40 -1.19
CA MET A 576 19.32 -19.74 -0.13
C MET A 576 20.02 -20.52 0.97
N PRO A 577 19.99 -20.04 2.23
CA PRO A 577 20.65 -20.73 3.34
C PRO A 577 20.04 -22.11 3.58
N SER A 578 20.84 -23.14 3.61
CA SER A 578 20.40 -24.50 3.95
C SER A 578 20.14 -24.69 5.45
N LYS A 579 20.63 -23.77 6.29
CA LYS A 579 20.44 -23.74 7.74
C LYS A 579 20.29 -22.28 8.20
N PRO A 580 19.61 -22.04 9.35
CA PRO A 580 19.53 -20.71 9.92
C PRO A 580 20.92 -20.11 10.12
N VAL A 581 21.08 -18.85 9.71
CA VAL A 581 22.33 -18.11 9.91
C VAL A 581 22.46 -17.80 11.39
N SER A 582 23.57 -18.22 12.02
CA SER A 582 23.85 -18.03 13.46
C SER A 582 22.80 -18.56 14.45
N GLY A 583 21.87 -19.44 14.04
CA GLY A 583 20.82 -19.98 14.91
C GLY A 583 19.74 -18.97 15.35
N VAL A 584 19.75 -17.75 14.81
CA VAL A 584 18.94 -16.63 15.27
C VAL A 584 18.02 -16.08 14.17
N THR A 585 18.42 -16.18 12.91
CA THR A 585 17.64 -15.77 11.75
C THR A 585 17.75 -16.78 10.61
N SER A 586 16.72 -16.85 9.78
CA SER A 586 16.69 -17.76 8.63
C SER A 586 17.64 -17.33 7.51
N GLY A 587 17.93 -16.05 7.37
CA GLY A 587 18.70 -15.46 6.25
C GLY A 587 17.98 -15.51 4.90
N ARG A 588 16.72 -15.95 4.86
CA ARG A 588 15.95 -16.15 3.61
C ARG A 588 15.64 -14.83 2.92
N ARG A 589 15.29 -13.79 3.68
CA ARG A 589 14.99 -12.46 3.15
C ARG A 589 16.26 -11.72 2.72
N THR A 590 17.39 -11.98 3.38
CA THR A 590 18.70 -11.52 2.90
C THR A 590 19.06 -12.13 1.54
N ALA A 591 18.80 -13.41 1.34
CA ALA A 591 18.98 -14.05 0.04
C ALA A 591 18.03 -13.47 -1.03
N LEU A 592 16.77 -13.19 -0.67
CA LEU A 592 15.80 -12.51 -1.54
C LEU A 592 16.28 -11.10 -1.93
N ALA A 593 16.73 -10.31 -0.97
CA ALA A 593 17.27 -8.98 -1.22
C ALA A 593 18.46 -9.03 -2.17
N ARG A 594 19.37 -9.98 -1.98
CA ARG A 594 20.49 -10.22 -2.90
C ARG A 594 20.00 -10.58 -4.31
N TRP A 595 19.00 -11.46 -4.43
CA TRP A 595 18.45 -11.87 -5.73
C TRP A 595 17.94 -10.71 -6.56
N ILE A 596 17.29 -9.70 -5.95
CA ILE A 596 16.77 -8.52 -6.66
C ILE A 596 17.75 -7.34 -6.72
N THR A 597 18.94 -7.46 -6.14
CA THR A 597 19.95 -6.38 -6.14
C THR A 597 21.29 -6.78 -6.76
N ASP A 598 21.52 -8.06 -7.02
CA ASP A 598 22.75 -8.51 -7.70
C ASP A 598 22.72 -8.14 -9.19
N PRO A 599 23.66 -7.35 -9.69
CA PRO A 599 23.66 -6.87 -11.08
C PRO A 599 23.65 -7.98 -12.15
N GLN A 600 24.04 -9.22 -11.79
CA GLN A 600 24.04 -10.38 -12.69
C GLN A 600 22.70 -11.13 -12.69
N SER A 601 21.77 -10.76 -11.81
CA SER A 601 20.46 -11.38 -11.72
C SER A 601 19.48 -10.77 -12.72
N SER A 602 18.72 -11.61 -13.42
CA SER A 602 17.60 -11.15 -14.24
C SER A 602 16.51 -10.46 -13.43
N ALA A 603 16.31 -10.86 -12.18
CA ALA A 603 15.38 -10.20 -11.27
C ALA A 603 15.85 -8.78 -10.92
N SER A 604 17.15 -8.60 -10.70
CA SER A 604 17.74 -7.27 -10.49
C SER A 604 17.57 -6.39 -11.73
N ALA A 605 17.84 -6.95 -12.92
CA ALA A 605 17.66 -6.22 -14.17
C ALA A 605 16.21 -5.75 -14.36
N LEU A 606 15.26 -6.62 -14.05
CA LEU A 606 13.82 -6.30 -14.08
C LEU A 606 13.47 -5.20 -13.06
N ALA A 607 13.92 -5.33 -11.80
CA ALA A 607 13.68 -4.35 -10.75
C ALA A 607 14.25 -2.97 -11.08
N VAL A 608 15.44 -2.93 -11.67
CA VAL A 608 16.09 -1.68 -12.09
C VAL A 608 15.34 -1.02 -13.25
N ARG A 609 14.97 -1.78 -14.30
CA ARG A 609 14.18 -1.25 -15.41
C ARG A 609 12.84 -0.69 -14.93
N LEU A 610 12.17 -1.38 -14.02
CA LEU A 610 10.92 -0.96 -13.42
C LEU A 610 11.10 0.37 -12.65
N LEU A 611 12.13 0.48 -11.80
CA LEU A 611 12.43 1.70 -11.06
C LEU A 611 12.73 2.86 -12.01
N VAL A 612 13.65 2.66 -12.96
CA VAL A 612 14.05 3.69 -13.94
C VAL A 612 12.85 4.18 -14.74
N ASN A 613 11.97 3.27 -15.16
CA ASN A 613 10.73 3.62 -15.86
C ASN A 613 9.79 4.47 -14.98
N ARG A 614 9.68 4.15 -13.69
CA ARG A 614 8.89 4.95 -12.75
C ARG A 614 9.48 6.34 -12.55
N LEU A 615 10.80 6.44 -12.34
CA LEU A 615 11.51 7.73 -12.22
C LEU A 615 11.32 8.58 -13.49
N TRP A 616 11.50 7.99 -14.66
CA TRP A 616 11.23 8.64 -15.94
C TRP A 616 9.79 9.12 -16.02
N GLY A 617 8.83 8.25 -15.71
CA GLY A 617 7.41 8.56 -15.76
C GLY A 617 6.96 9.65 -14.80
N GLN A 618 7.64 9.83 -13.65
CA GLN A 618 7.37 10.97 -12.75
C GLN A 618 7.81 12.30 -13.35
N LEU A 619 8.92 12.32 -14.10
CA LEU A 619 9.43 13.52 -14.72
C LEU A 619 8.72 13.89 -16.03
N THR A 620 8.27 12.90 -16.80
CA THR A 620 7.73 13.09 -18.15
C THR A 620 6.23 12.90 -18.25
N GLY A 621 5.57 12.44 -17.17
CA GLY A 621 4.13 12.12 -17.13
C GLY A 621 3.82 10.69 -17.61
N ARG A 622 4.63 10.10 -18.49
CA ARG A 622 4.48 8.75 -19.02
C ARG A 622 5.77 7.96 -18.94
N GLY A 623 5.70 6.68 -18.59
CA GLY A 623 6.85 5.78 -18.62
C GLY A 623 7.30 5.46 -20.05
N ILE A 624 8.56 5.09 -20.23
CA ILE A 624 9.08 4.50 -21.47
C ILE A 624 8.30 3.21 -21.78
N VAL A 625 7.94 2.47 -20.73
CA VAL A 625 6.94 1.39 -20.73
C VAL A 625 5.65 1.98 -20.16
N ALA A 626 4.59 2.04 -20.95
CA ALA A 626 3.33 2.69 -20.54
C ALA A 626 2.63 1.96 -19.38
N THR A 627 2.71 0.64 -19.34
CA THR A 627 2.18 -0.19 -18.24
C THR A 627 3.15 -0.18 -17.06
N ARG A 628 3.09 0.86 -16.20
CA ARG A 628 4.09 1.16 -15.16
C ARG A 628 4.34 0.03 -14.16
N ASP A 629 3.33 -0.80 -13.90
CA ASP A 629 3.36 -1.88 -12.91
C ASP A 629 3.20 -3.26 -13.54
N ASN A 630 3.31 -3.35 -14.88
CA ASN A 630 3.28 -4.60 -15.62
C ASN A 630 4.39 -4.61 -16.67
N PHE A 631 5.48 -5.32 -16.34
CA PHE A 631 6.66 -5.54 -17.16
C PHE A 631 6.71 -6.97 -17.71
N GLY A 632 5.67 -7.75 -17.44
CA GLY A 632 5.52 -9.11 -17.95
C GLY A 632 5.08 -9.17 -19.40
N VAL A 633 4.75 -10.38 -19.84
CA VAL A 633 4.38 -10.69 -21.24
C VAL A 633 3.11 -9.93 -21.68
N THR A 634 2.24 -9.59 -20.75
CA THR A 634 1.00 -8.83 -21.02
C THR A 634 1.19 -7.32 -20.94
N GLY A 635 2.38 -6.84 -20.58
CA GLY A 635 2.73 -5.41 -20.54
C GLY A 635 3.00 -4.86 -21.95
N THR A 636 2.99 -3.53 -22.06
CA THR A 636 3.37 -2.86 -23.32
C THR A 636 4.88 -2.91 -23.52
N PRO A 637 5.37 -3.03 -24.76
CA PRO A 637 6.81 -2.91 -25.03
C PRO A 637 7.28 -1.48 -24.76
N PRO A 638 8.59 -1.28 -24.46
CA PRO A 638 9.16 0.05 -24.30
C PRO A 638 9.17 0.81 -25.62
N THR A 639 8.83 2.09 -25.59
CA THR A 639 8.91 2.99 -26.77
C THR A 639 10.35 3.26 -27.19
N HIS A 640 11.26 3.29 -26.24
CA HIS A 640 12.71 3.52 -26.44
C HIS A 640 13.50 2.46 -25.65
N PRO A 641 13.58 1.21 -26.17
CA PRO A 641 14.21 0.12 -25.45
C PRO A 641 15.68 0.36 -25.13
N GLU A 642 16.44 0.94 -26.04
CA GLU A 642 17.86 1.24 -25.87
C GLU A 642 18.07 2.32 -24.79
N LEU A 643 17.22 3.33 -24.73
CA LEU A 643 17.26 4.36 -23.69
C LEU A 643 16.98 3.77 -22.31
N LEU A 644 15.93 2.93 -22.20
CA LEU A 644 15.60 2.29 -20.93
C LEU A 644 16.77 1.40 -20.45
N GLU A 645 17.35 0.65 -21.37
CA GLU A 645 18.49 -0.23 -21.06
C GLU A 645 19.72 0.58 -20.62
N TRP A 646 20.05 1.64 -21.37
CA TRP A 646 21.16 2.51 -21.04
C TRP A 646 20.99 3.20 -19.68
N LEU A 647 19.84 3.79 -19.42
CA LEU A 647 19.53 4.42 -18.13
C LEU A 647 19.63 3.41 -16.98
N SER A 648 19.14 2.20 -17.19
CA SER A 648 19.17 1.11 -16.21
C SER A 648 20.61 0.66 -15.92
N TYR A 649 21.42 0.51 -16.97
CA TYR A 649 22.82 0.15 -16.83
C TYR A 649 23.61 1.24 -16.10
N GLU A 650 23.44 2.51 -16.49
CA GLU A 650 24.11 3.66 -15.87
C GLU A 650 23.69 3.85 -14.40
N PHE A 651 22.45 3.58 -14.06
CA PHE A 651 21.98 3.60 -12.67
C PHE A 651 22.74 2.60 -11.79
N VAL A 652 22.90 1.37 -12.26
CA VAL A 652 23.66 0.33 -11.54
C VAL A 652 25.13 0.70 -11.47
N ARG A 653 25.73 1.11 -12.60
CA ARG A 653 27.15 1.54 -12.70
C ARG A 653 27.44 2.74 -11.81
N GLY A 654 26.49 3.66 -11.67
CA GLY A 654 26.55 4.85 -10.81
C GLY A 654 26.34 4.57 -9.32
N GLY A 655 26.32 3.30 -8.90
CA GLY A 655 26.18 2.92 -7.48
C GLY A 655 24.75 2.98 -6.96
N TRP A 656 23.76 2.74 -7.82
CA TRP A 656 22.35 2.69 -7.46
C TRP A 656 21.78 4.01 -6.88
N LYS A 657 22.35 5.14 -7.27
CA LYS A 657 21.99 6.47 -6.77
C LYS A 657 20.95 7.15 -7.65
N ILE A 658 19.87 7.62 -7.04
CA ILE A 658 18.74 8.22 -7.75
C ILE A 658 19.08 9.63 -8.23
N LYS A 659 19.71 10.46 -7.40
CA LYS A 659 19.98 11.86 -7.73
C LYS A 659 20.84 12.05 -8.98
N PRO A 660 21.95 11.31 -9.19
CA PRO A 660 22.72 11.40 -10.43
C PRO A 660 21.92 11.02 -11.68
N LEU A 661 21.06 9.98 -11.60
CA LEU A 661 20.21 9.61 -12.71
C LEU A 661 19.18 10.69 -13.04
N LEU A 662 18.48 11.22 -12.03
CA LEU A 662 17.54 12.34 -12.21
C LEU A 662 18.25 13.56 -12.79
N ARG A 663 19.44 13.91 -12.29
CA ARG A 663 20.25 15.00 -12.81
C ARG A 663 20.52 14.84 -14.31
N THR A 664 20.91 13.64 -14.74
CA THR A 664 21.16 13.35 -16.16
C THR A 664 19.93 13.59 -17.01
N ILE A 665 18.74 13.19 -16.54
CA ILE A 665 17.48 13.39 -17.25
C ILE A 665 17.09 14.89 -17.25
N LEU A 666 17.16 15.55 -16.09
CA LEU A 666 16.76 16.96 -15.93
C LEU A 666 17.63 17.93 -16.74
N LEU A 667 18.90 17.61 -16.95
CA LEU A 667 19.82 18.42 -17.75
C LEU A 667 19.69 18.18 -19.26
N SER A 668 18.98 17.13 -19.68
CA SER A 668 18.80 16.82 -21.11
C SER A 668 18.01 17.91 -21.85
N ARG A 669 18.29 18.08 -23.14
CA ARG A 669 17.47 18.88 -24.06
C ARG A 669 16.05 18.33 -24.14
N THR A 670 15.93 17.02 -24.08
CA THR A 670 14.68 16.29 -24.06
C THR A 670 13.74 16.75 -22.94
N TYR A 671 14.23 16.84 -21.71
CA TYR A 671 13.42 17.35 -20.58
C TYR A 671 13.13 18.85 -20.68
N ARG A 672 14.06 19.61 -21.25
CA ARG A 672 14.01 21.07 -21.33
C ARG A 672 13.17 21.61 -22.49
N GLN A 673 12.55 20.74 -23.32
CA GLN A 673 11.71 21.13 -24.43
C GLN A 673 10.49 21.98 -24.01
N ALA A 674 10.07 22.87 -24.92
CA ALA A 674 8.80 23.57 -24.80
C ALA A 674 7.63 22.58 -24.97
N THR A 675 6.50 22.92 -24.37
CA THR A 675 5.34 22.04 -24.27
C THR A 675 4.42 22.05 -25.51
N TYR A 676 4.73 22.89 -26.50
CA TYR A 676 4.00 22.96 -27.75
C TYR A 676 4.94 23.38 -28.89
N ARG A 677 4.63 22.92 -30.10
CA ARG A 677 5.22 23.46 -31.32
C ARG A 677 4.55 24.78 -31.65
N HIS A 678 5.33 25.85 -31.75
CA HIS A 678 4.84 27.08 -32.34
C HIS A 678 4.90 26.91 -33.87
N GLU A 679 3.77 26.55 -34.49
CA GLU A 679 3.67 26.68 -35.95
C GLU A 679 3.53 28.16 -36.30
N PRO A 680 4.35 28.71 -37.24
CA PRO A 680 4.34 30.12 -37.53
C PRO A 680 3.02 30.69 -38.07
N ASN A 681 2.02 29.85 -38.31
CA ASN A 681 0.74 30.24 -38.96
C ASN A 681 -0.53 29.97 -38.15
N ASP A 682 -0.46 29.54 -36.90
CA ASP A 682 -1.68 29.37 -36.08
C ASP A 682 -2.06 30.66 -35.36
N ALA A 683 -2.64 31.59 -36.12
CA ALA A 683 -3.31 32.81 -35.61
C ALA A 683 -4.66 32.54 -34.91
N LYS A 684 -5.02 31.29 -34.66
CA LYS A 684 -6.20 30.90 -33.89
C LYS A 684 -5.78 30.03 -32.70
N GLY A 685 -5.66 30.72 -31.56
CA GLY A 685 -5.38 30.08 -30.28
C GLY A 685 -6.40 28.99 -29.94
N SER A 686 -6.14 27.78 -30.34
CA SER A 686 -6.74 26.60 -29.74
C SER A 686 -5.91 26.19 -28.54
N PHE A 687 -6.40 26.50 -27.36
CA PHE A 687 -5.89 25.96 -26.10
C PHE A 687 -6.23 24.47 -26.05
N MET A 688 -5.39 23.65 -26.65
CA MET A 688 -5.35 22.22 -26.41
C MET A 688 -3.92 21.88 -26.05
N ALA A 689 -3.61 22.02 -24.79
CA ALA A 689 -2.31 21.66 -24.31
C ALA A 689 -2.44 20.91 -22.99
N HIS A 690 -2.39 19.62 -23.05
CA HIS A 690 -1.60 18.93 -22.03
C HIS A 690 -0.18 18.87 -22.55
N PRO A 691 0.70 19.57 -21.86
CA PRO A 691 1.97 19.96 -22.41
C PRO A 691 3.02 18.93 -22.16
N GLY A 692 3.73 18.58 -23.22
CA GLY A 692 5.15 18.25 -23.22
C GLY A 692 5.66 17.20 -22.25
N ARG A 693 4.76 16.40 -21.68
CA ARG A 693 5.13 15.19 -20.94
C ARG A 693 5.16 13.95 -21.83
N GLU A 694 4.91 14.15 -23.12
CA GLU A 694 4.99 13.06 -24.09
C GLU A 694 6.24 13.19 -24.93
N ILE A 695 7.14 12.24 -24.74
CA ILE A 695 8.03 11.81 -25.82
C ILE A 695 7.14 10.91 -26.64
N VAL A 696 6.34 11.52 -27.51
CA VAL A 696 5.23 10.84 -28.14
C VAL A 696 5.70 10.05 -29.33
N ASP A 697 5.26 8.85 -29.41
CA ASP A 697 5.02 8.15 -30.65
C ASP A 697 3.81 8.82 -31.33
N PRO A 698 3.95 9.49 -32.49
CA PRO A 698 2.86 10.22 -33.13
C PRO A 698 1.74 9.33 -33.69
N GLU A 699 1.86 8.01 -33.59
CA GLU A 699 0.81 7.07 -34.01
C GLU A 699 -0.13 6.63 -32.86
N ILE A 700 0.12 7.08 -31.62
CA ILE A 700 -0.80 6.80 -30.52
C ILE A 700 -1.60 8.08 -30.30
N GLU A 701 -2.72 8.23 -31.04
CA GLU A 701 -3.77 9.19 -30.68
C GLU A 701 -4.26 8.86 -29.26
N ASP A 702 -4.15 9.85 -28.38
CA ASP A 702 -4.70 9.78 -27.03
C ASP A 702 -6.25 9.79 -27.11
N PRO A 703 -6.97 8.71 -26.78
CA PRO A 703 -8.41 8.78 -26.70
C PRO A 703 -8.81 9.42 -25.37
N GLY A 704 -8.95 10.75 -25.39
CA GLY A 704 -9.84 11.47 -24.52
C GLY A 704 -9.65 11.30 -23.01
N ASN A 705 -8.97 12.24 -22.39
CA ASN A 705 -9.17 12.58 -21.00
C ASN A 705 -10.44 13.42 -20.87
N GLU A 706 -11.62 12.78 -20.83
CA GLU A 706 -12.82 13.32 -20.20
C GLU A 706 -12.99 12.60 -18.85
N LEU A 707 -12.46 13.22 -17.81
CA LEU A 707 -12.92 13.41 -16.43
C LEU A 707 -11.73 13.81 -15.57
#